data_3439fa8500826d7d871ebe9231bd6d9f
#
_entry.id   3439fa8500826d7d871ebe9231bd6d9f
#
_cell.length_a   1.000
_cell.length_b   1.000
_cell.length_c   1.000
_cell.angle_alpha   90.00
_cell.angle_beta   90.00
_cell.angle_gamma   90.00
#
_symmetry.space_group_name_H-M   'P 1'
#
loop_
_entity.id
_entity.type
_entity.pdbx_description
1 polymer ?
#
loop_
_entity_poly.entity_id
_entity_poly.type
_entity_poly.pdbx_seq_one_letter_code
_entity_poly.pdbx_strand_id
1 'polypeptide(L)'
;MTSNANRLSVVPALPQAEPPSLAERVLAALEGMLIQGRLVAGGRERSLIYAGDGAQALCGWPTTVLTRGDGLFFSGLVLPEDRLPLMAHVTEAAEAAGRYRVDYRITHRNGSVRWVSEQGAGRRGDDGVFYTEAQIKDITDEVRARQQLADAELRYRSIFDSGSEGLFQTSMDGLYLAANPALATIYGYSSPAQLIAELRNVGRQLYVDPERRSEFTTRMQADGEVRDFVSAVRRRDGSIVWISESAHSVCDLDGNFLYYEGSVRDVTAQREAESRLRHQATRDQLTGLFNRSSFAERFEESARRAERRGEGLVIAFIDLDNFKVINDSLGHLYGDKLLLAVSHRLSQCLRATDVLARYGGDEFVLMLEAGALDGKLEAVLARVQESIARPILLGEQEVTVTSSIGIAHFPDDARDLPHLLQQADAAMYAAKAAGRARVHRFTPEIGANATARLELEMALRSALERKELSLVYQPRLGRNGELRALEALLRWQSTEFGAISPVRFIPIAEETGLIVPITDFVIEAVASQLDVWRQAGLPCPRIAINCSVQLFRDGQFAERLFGILDRHDLPHRCIELEITETQLMADPKHMISALGSLKARGLTVAVDDFGTGYSSLAYLKSLPIDVIKIDKSFVDGLGPDTEDFLFSRAIISLGHSLGLEVVAEGVETGLQYTLLRELGCDEFQGYRFDRPLVASAIAGKLREMGSSLRWPQACEVV
;
A
#
# COMPACT_ATOMS: atom_id res chain seq x y z
N MET A 1 -65.67 -70.39 -47.44
CA MET A 1 -65.31 -70.92 -48.77
C MET A 1 -63.89 -71.42 -48.62
N THR A 2 -63.81 -72.61 -48.56
CA THR A 2 -63.07 -73.68 -49.16
C THR A 2 -61.66 -73.81 -48.68
N SER A 3 -61.38 -74.79 -47.80
CA SER A 3 -61.15 -76.20 -48.07
C SER A 3 -59.80 -76.49 -48.66
N ASN A 4 -58.92 -77.14 -48.01
CA ASN A 4 -58.32 -78.48 -48.20
C ASN A 4 -57.09 -78.64 -47.26
N ALA A 5 -57.12 -79.49 -46.34
CA ALA A 5 -56.98 -80.95 -46.34
C ALA A 5 -55.56 -81.46 -46.48
N ASN A 6 -55.06 -81.98 -45.39
CA ASN A 6 -54.29 -83.23 -45.27
C ASN A 6 -53.05 -83.52 -46.17
N ARG A 7 -51.88 -83.66 -45.46
CA ARG A 7 -51.12 -84.95 -45.50
C ARG A 7 -50.19 -85.04 -44.27
N LEU A 8 -50.50 -85.94 -43.36
CA LEU A 8 -49.60 -86.54 -42.39
C LEU A 8 -48.53 -87.35 -43.12
N SER A 9 -47.25 -86.94 -42.88
CA SER A 9 -46.14 -87.87 -43.17
C SER A 9 -45.52 -88.27 -41.85
N VAL A 10 -45.63 -89.52 -41.50
CA VAL A 10 -45.01 -90.17 -40.36
C VAL A 10 -43.47 -90.11 -40.50
N VAL A 11 -42.79 -89.45 -39.57
CA VAL A 11 -41.34 -89.49 -39.38
C VAL A 11 -41.09 -90.60 -38.34
N PRO A 12 -40.16 -91.60 -38.66
CA PRO A 12 -39.85 -92.64 -37.70
C PRO A 12 -39.18 -92.14 -36.48
N ALA A 13 -39.58 -92.62 -35.30
CA ALA A 13 -39.05 -92.35 -33.98
C ALA A 13 -37.54 -92.74 -33.97
N LEU A 14 -36.70 -91.71 -33.59
CA LEU A 14 -35.32 -91.95 -33.14
C LEU A 14 -35.32 -92.79 -31.86
N PRO A 15 -34.37 -93.67 -31.62
CA PRO A 15 -34.28 -94.44 -30.40
C PRO A 15 -34.08 -93.48 -29.21
N GLN A 16 -34.87 -93.59 -28.16
CA GLN A 16 -34.70 -92.92 -26.92
C GLN A 16 -33.37 -93.34 -26.29
N ALA A 17 -32.48 -92.34 -26.15
CA ALA A 17 -31.27 -92.54 -25.38
C ALA A 17 -31.63 -92.84 -23.92
N GLU A 18 -31.04 -93.90 -23.36
CA GLU A 18 -31.17 -94.19 -21.93
C GLU A 18 -30.91 -92.97 -21.05
N PRO A 19 -31.68 -92.75 -20.02
CA PRO A 19 -31.40 -91.61 -19.15
C PRO A 19 -30.02 -91.78 -18.52
N PRO A 20 -29.22 -90.64 -18.45
CA PRO A 20 -27.86 -90.75 -18.00
C PRO A 20 -27.81 -91.30 -16.55
N SER A 21 -26.84 -92.15 -16.26
CA SER A 21 -26.60 -92.74 -14.96
C SER A 21 -26.46 -91.70 -13.87
N LEU A 22 -26.73 -92.10 -12.59
CA LEU A 22 -26.55 -91.19 -11.46
C LEU A 22 -25.16 -90.60 -11.45
N ALA A 23 -24.15 -91.38 -11.82
CA ALA A 23 -22.75 -90.93 -11.93
C ALA A 23 -22.56 -89.83 -12.97
N GLU A 24 -23.16 -90.02 -14.18
CA GLU A 24 -23.09 -88.99 -15.23
C GLU A 24 -23.82 -87.70 -14.89
N ARG A 25 -24.95 -87.77 -14.17
CA ARG A 25 -25.69 -86.60 -13.68
C ARG A 25 -24.90 -85.84 -12.58
N VAL A 26 -24.24 -86.59 -11.71
CA VAL A 26 -23.36 -85.96 -10.64
C VAL A 26 -22.15 -85.32 -11.26
N LEU A 27 -21.53 -85.97 -12.28
CA LEU A 27 -20.39 -85.43 -12.98
C LEU A 27 -20.75 -84.17 -13.79
N ALA A 28 -21.93 -84.18 -14.42
CA ALA A 28 -22.43 -83.05 -15.18
C ALA A 28 -22.86 -81.84 -14.27
N ALA A 29 -23.15 -82.11 -13.03
CA ALA A 29 -23.50 -81.07 -12.03
C ALA A 29 -22.28 -80.47 -11.34
N LEU A 30 -21.10 -80.99 -11.45
CA LEU A 30 -19.86 -80.44 -10.88
C LEU A 30 -19.34 -79.32 -11.77
N GLU A 31 -19.32 -78.10 -11.18
CA GLU A 31 -18.70 -76.97 -11.89
C GLU A 31 -17.20 -77.18 -12.08
N GLY A 32 -16.69 -76.91 -13.31
CA GLY A 32 -15.25 -76.95 -13.62
C GLY A 32 -14.81 -78.21 -14.37
N MET A 33 -13.51 -78.42 -14.46
CA MET A 33 -12.89 -79.52 -15.14
C MET A 33 -12.43 -80.63 -14.20
N LEU A 34 -12.90 -81.85 -14.38
CA LEU A 34 -12.35 -82.99 -13.62
C LEU A 34 -11.13 -83.53 -14.39
N ILE A 35 -10.10 -83.84 -13.67
CA ILE A 35 -8.90 -84.45 -14.26
C ILE A 35 -8.45 -85.68 -13.49
N GLN A 36 -7.88 -86.62 -14.23
CA GLN A 36 -7.07 -87.73 -13.70
C GLN A 36 -5.68 -87.64 -14.38
N GLY A 37 -4.64 -87.62 -13.57
CA GLY A 37 -3.27 -87.57 -14.07
C GLY A 37 -2.38 -88.58 -13.39
N ARG A 38 -1.29 -88.90 -14.02
CA ARG A 38 -0.20 -89.67 -13.44
C ARG A 38 1.08 -88.81 -13.35
N LEU A 39 1.81 -88.94 -12.26
CA LEU A 39 3.07 -88.22 -12.10
C LEU A 39 4.17 -88.95 -12.93
N VAL A 40 4.91 -88.17 -13.69
CA VAL A 40 6.00 -88.60 -14.51
C VAL A 40 7.28 -87.79 -14.15
N ALA A 41 8.44 -88.25 -14.74
CA ALA A 41 9.70 -87.53 -14.49
C ALA A 41 10.07 -87.37 -13.03
N GLY A 42 9.77 -88.33 -12.15
CA GLY A 42 10.08 -88.31 -10.73
C GLY A 42 9.25 -87.23 -9.94
N GLY A 43 7.97 -87.06 -10.37
CA GLY A 43 7.07 -86.12 -9.71
C GLY A 43 7.17 -84.65 -10.20
N ARG A 44 8.01 -84.36 -11.18
CA ARG A 44 8.20 -83.01 -11.74
C ARG A 44 7.15 -82.54 -12.73
N GLU A 45 6.46 -83.55 -13.36
CA GLU A 45 5.43 -83.28 -14.33
C GLU A 45 4.24 -84.22 -14.13
N ARG A 46 3.06 -83.79 -14.60
CA ARG A 46 1.83 -84.58 -14.56
C ARG A 46 1.27 -84.79 -15.94
N SER A 47 1.17 -86.01 -16.34
CA SER A 47 0.51 -86.43 -17.57
C SER A 47 -0.97 -86.66 -17.33
N LEU A 48 -1.88 -85.96 -18.03
CA LEU A 48 -3.30 -86.15 -17.93
C LEU A 48 -3.72 -87.39 -18.68
N ILE A 49 -4.41 -88.29 -17.95
CA ILE A 49 -5.00 -89.52 -18.50
C ILE A 49 -6.46 -89.25 -18.86
N TYR A 50 -7.13 -88.41 -18.08
CA TYR A 50 -8.50 -88.03 -18.28
C TYR A 50 -8.70 -86.53 -18.02
N ALA A 51 -9.54 -85.90 -18.85
CA ALA A 51 -10.04 -84.58 -18.66
C ALA A 51 -11.55 -84.51 -18.95
N GLY A 52 -12.36 -84.01 -18.06
CA GLY A 52 -13.80 -83.92 -18.21
C GLY A 52 -14.24 -82.79 -19.16
N ASP A 53 -15.54 -82.74 -19.46
CA ASP A 53 -16.15 -81.81 -20.44
C ASP A 53 -16.01 -80.30 -20.04
N GLY A 54 -15.75 -79.96 -18.78
CA GLY A 54 -15.43 -78.61 -18.36
C GLY A 54 -14.14 -78.02 -18.94
N ALA A 55 -13.30 -78.82 -19.58
CA ALA A 55 -12.03 -78.38 -20.17
C ALA A 55 -12.17 -77.27 -21.20
N GLN A 56 -13.14 -77.38 -22.11
CA GLN A 56 -13.43 -76.41 -23.15
C GLN A 56 -13.77 -75.03 -22.55
N ALA A 57 -14.59 -75.04 -21.52
CA ALA A 57 -14.96 -73.76 -20.79
C ALA A 57 -13.79 -73.23 -20.02
N LEU A 58 -12.99 -74.08 -19.34
CA LEU A 58 -11.90 -73.63 -18.45
C LEU A 58 -10.66 -73.13 -19.20
N CYS A 59 -10.17 -73.93 -20.22
CA CYS A 59 -8.91 -73.59 -20.89
C CYS A 59 -9.06 -73.30 -22.39
N GLY A 60 -10.26 -73.45 -22.94
CA GLY A 60 -10.55 -73.29 -24.40
C GLY A 60 -10.07 -74.41 -25.32
N TRP A 61 -9.57 -75.46 -24.76
CA TRP A 61 -9.09 -76.59 -25.47
C TRP A 61 -9.98 -77.83 -25.22
N PRO A 62 -10.26 -78.64 -26.28
CA PRO A 62 -11.07 -79.83 -26.08
C PRO A 62 -10.29 -80.91 -25.32
N THR A 63 -11.01 -81.79 -24.60
CA THR A 63 -10.43 -82.85 -23.76
C THR A 63 -9.47 -83.71 -24.52
N THR A 64 -9.76 -84.02 -25.80
CA THR A 64 -8.92 -84.84 -26.71
C THR A 64 -7.55 -84.25 -26.98
N VAL A 65 -7.37 -82.93 -26.82
CA VAL A 65 -6.06 -82.29 -26.97
C VAL A 65 -5.29 -82.35 -25.65
N LEU A 66 -5.97 -82.22 -24.51
CA LEU A 66 -5.34 -82.21 -23.18
C LEU A 66 -4.75 -83.60 -22.81
N THR A 67 -5.36 -84.69 -23.33
CA THR A 67 -4.94 -86.07 -23.04
C THR A 67 -4.18 -86.73 -24.24
N ARG A 68 -3.89 -85.95 -25.28
CA ARG A 68 -3.22 -86.51 -26.51
C ARG A 68 -1.72 -86.69 -26.26
N GLY A 69 -1.20 -87.79 -26.82
CA GLY A 69 0.21 -88.12 -26.77
C GLY A 69 0.67 -88.50 -25.36
N ASP A 70 1.63 -87.76 -24.82
CA ASP A 70 2.17 -87.94 -23.45
C ASP A 70 1.28 -87.34 -22.36
N GLY A 71 0.22 -86.62 -22.70
CA GLY A 71 -0.71 -85.99 -21.76
C GLY A 71 -0.14 -84.75 -21.03
N LEU A 72 1.02 -84.24 -21.50
CA LEU A 72 1.71 -83.09 -20.86
C LEU A 72 1.22 -81.72 -21.30
N PHE A 73 0.31 -81.63 -22.26
CA PHE A 73 -0.17 -80.38 -22.85
C PHE A 73 -0.76 -79.43 -21.83
N PHE A 74 -1.57 -79.92 -20.90
CA PHE A 74 -2.19 -79.08 -19.84
C PHE A 74 -1.12 -78.41 -18.92
N SER A 75 -0.08 -79.17 -18.56
CA SER A 75 1.02 -78.62 -17.79
C SER A 75 1.73 -77.48 -18.50
N GLY A 76 1.70 -77.44 -19.83
CA GLY A 76 2.18 -76.35 -20.67
C GLY A 76 1.31 -75.03 -20.56
N LEU A 77 0.03 -75.17 -20.25
CA LEU A 77 -0.90 -74.05 -20.08
C LEU A 77 -0.72 -73.31 -18.72
N VAL A 78 -0.15 -73.99 -17.74
CA VAL A 78 0.16 -73.37 -16.43
C VAL A 78 1.28 -72.37 -16.63
N LEU A 79 1.14 -71.14 -16.03
CA LEU A 79 2.17 -70.18 -16.16
C LEU A 79 3.52 -70.65 -15.56
N PRO A 80 4.64 -70.33 -16.19
CA PRO A 80 5.95 -70.87 -15.78
C PRO A 80 6.27 -70.73 -14.30
N GLU A 81 5.88 -69.61 -13.73
CA GLU A 81 6.09 -69.27 -12.30
C GLU A 81 5.30 -70.18 -11.35
N ASP A 82 4.10 -70.62 -11.76
CA ASP A 82 3.17 -71.40 -10.96
C ASP A 82 3.39 -72.90 -11.08
N ARG A 83 4.16 -73.38 -12.10
CA ARG A 83 4.40 -74.81 -12.35
C ARG A 83 5.09 -75.53 -11.21
N LEU A 84 6.18 -75.01 -10.71
CA LEU A 84 6.93 -75.68 -9.65
C LEU A 84 6.14 -75.69 -8.32
N PRO A 85 5.50 -74.63 -7.87
CA PRO A 85 4.63 -74.65 -6.68
C PRO A 85 3.46 -75.62 -6.82
N LEU A 86 2.79 -75.63 -7.98
CA LEU A 86 1.73 -76.63 -8.28
C LEU A 86 2.22 -78.05 -8.16
N MET A 87 3.30 -78.35 -8.82
CA MET A 87 3.83 -79.74 -8.83
C MET A 87 4.33 -80.21 -7.50
N ALA A 88 4.86 -79.30 -6.67
CA ALA A 88 5.26 -79.60 -5.24
C ALA A 88 4.06 -80.05 -4.45
N HIS A 89 2.95 -79.29 -4.45
CA HIS A 89 1.72 -79.68 -3.72
C HIS A 89 1.11 -80.94 -4.23
N VAL A 90 1.04 -81.15 -5.54
CA VAL A 90 0.46 -82.32 -6.17
C VAL A 90 1.27 -83.58 -5.87
N THR A 91 2.62 -83.45 -5.88
CA THR A 91 3.51 -84.59 -5.62
C THR A 91 3.46 -85.00 -4.14
N GLU A 92 3.58 -83.99 -3.22
CA GLU A 92 3.43 -84.27 -1.79
C GLU A 92 2.13 -84.94 -1.43
N ALA A 93 1.03 -84.50 -2.01
CA ALA A 93 -0.30 -85.12 -1.78
C ALA A 93 -0.36 -86.52 -2.35
N ALA A 94 0.26 -86.79 -3.52
CA ALA A 94 0.27 -88.12 -4.16
C ALA A 94 1.11 -89.10 -3.32
N GLU A 95 2.27 -88.68 -2.78
CA GLU A 95 3.14 -89.51 -1.94
C GLU A 95 2.47 -89.85 -0.60
N ALA A 96 1.76 -88.87 0.00
CA ALA A 96 1.08 -89.01 1.28
C ALA A 96 -0.33 -89.73 1.13
N ALA A 97 -0.78 -90.02 -0.07
CA ALA A 97 -2.17 -90.44 -0.38
C ALA A 97 -3.19 -89.46 0.23
N GLY A 98 -2.87 -88.17 0.23
CA GLY A 98 -3.60 -87.10 0.84
C GLY A 98 -4.40 -86.25 -0.15
N ARG A 99 -5.08 -85.23 0.42
CA ARG A 99 -5.81 -84.24 -0.36
C ARG A 99 -5.01 -82.96 -0.47
N TYR A 100 -5.15 -82.21 -1.55
CA TYR A 100 -4.54 -80.86 -1.73
C TYR A 100 -5.55 -79.87 -2.30
N ARG A 101 -5.25 -78.62 -2.11
CA ARG A 101 -5.88 -77.50 -2.79
C ARG A 101 -4.80 -76.50 -3.12
N VAL A 102 -4.80 -76.04 -4.39
CA VAL A 102 -3.82 -75.07 -4.88
C VAL A 102 -4.49 -74.17 -5.93
N ASP A 103 -4.25 -72.86 -5.76
CA ASP A 103 -4.72 -71.89 -6.72
C ASP A 103 -3.50 -71.47 -7.61
N TYR A 104 -3.70 -71.44 -8.92
CA TYR A 104 -2.66 -71.14 -9.90
C TYR A 104 -3.25 -70.52 -11.17
N ARG A 105 -2.39 -70.05 -12.06
CA ARG A 105 -2.79 -69.37 -13.30
C ARG A 105 -2.57 -70.26 -14.49
N ILE A 106 -3.53 -70.27 -15.42
CA ILE A 106 -3.43 -70.92 -16.69
C ILE A 106 -3.65 -69.96 -17.84
N THR A 107 -3.01 -70.18 -18.99
CA THR A 107 -3.26 -69.46 -20.21
C THR A 107 -4.39 -70.16 -21.00
N HIS A 108 -5.52 -69.44 -21.13
CA HIS A 108 -6.63 -69.91 -21.99
C HIS A 108 -6.26 -69.76 -23.45
N ARG A 109 -6.88 -70.54 -24.34
CA ARG A 109 -6.62 -70.57 -25.77
C ARG A 109 -6.70 -69.19 -26.46
N ASN A 110 -7.53 -68.32 -26.01
CA ASN A 110 -7.63 -66.92 -26.51
C ASN A 110 -6.51 -65.99 -26.02
N GLY A 111 -5.53 -66.47 -25.28
CA GLY A 111 -4.42 -65.74 -24.74
C GLY A 111 -4.69 -65.08 -23.38
N SER A 112 -5.92 -65.15 -22.84
CA SER A 112 -6.20 -64.61 -21.53
C SER A 112 -5.66 -65.48 -20.40
N VAL A 113 -5.24 -64.86 -19.30
CA VAL A 113 -4.83 -65.56 -18.09
C VAL A 113 -6.06 -65.76 -17.22
N ARG A 114 -6.27 -66.99 -16.74
CA ARG A 114 -7.31 -67.34 -15.79
C ARG A 114 -6.72 -67.86 -14.51
N TRP A 115 -7.33 -67.50 -13.41
CA TRP A 115 -7.06 -68.07 -12.09
C TRP A 115 -7.91 -69.32 -11.91
N VAL A 116 -7.29 -70.43 -11.55
CA VAL A 116 -7.98 -71.67 -11.29
C VAL A 116 -7.64 -72.18 -9.90
N SER A 117 -8.63 -72.80 -9.25
CA SER A 117 -8.48 -73.51 -7.98
C SER A 117 -8.58 -75.03 -8.30
N GLU A 118 -7.53 -75.72 -8.00
CA GLU A 118 -7.48 -77.17 -8.12
C GLU A 118 -7.61 -77.80 -6.76
N GLN A 119 -8.59 -78.71 -6.61
CA GLN A 119 -8.76 -79.53 -5.40
C GLN A 119 -8.74 -81.00 -5.80
N GLY A 120 -7.87 -81.77 -5.19
CA GLY A 120 -7.68 -83.11 -5.55
C GLY A 120 -7.16 -84.05 -4.45
N ALA A 121 -7.00 -85.27 -4.83
CA ALA A 121 -6.35 -86.30 -4.01
C ALA A 121 -5.34 -87.07 -4.81
N GLY A 122 -4.29 -87.46 -4.18
CA GLY A 122 -3.29 -88.34 -4.73
C GLY A 122 -3.44 -89.75 -4.20
N ARG A 123 -3.08 -90.75 -5.06
CA ARG A 123 -3.00 -92.15 -4.65
C ARG A 123 -1.87 -92.84 -5.34
N ARG A 124 -1.38 -93.92 -4.74
CA ARG A 124 -0.42 -94.85 -5.42
C ARG A 124 -1.20 -95.99 -6.08
N GLY A 125 -0.90 -96.25 -7.34
CA GLY A 125 -1.49 -97.36 -8.03
C GLY A 125 -0.79 -98.69 -7.74
N ASP A 126 -1.45 -99.79 -8.15
CA ASP A 126 -0.91 -101.16 -7.98
C ASP A 126 0.35 -101.38 -8.85
N ASP A 127 0.54 -100.56 -9.85
CA ASP A 127 1.76 -100.46 -10.71
C ASP A 127 2.90 -99.69 -10.12
N GLY A 128 2.71 -99.16 -8.89
CA GLY A 128 3.70 -98.33 -8.18
C GLY A 128 3.78 -96.88 -8.64
N VAL A 129 2.96 -96.46 -9.61
CA VAL A 129 2.88 -95.06 -10.11
C VAL A 129 1.95 -94.23 -9.30
N PHE A 130 2.26 -92.97 -9.09
CA PHE A 130 1.36 -92.04 -8.39
C PHE A 130 0.37 -91.44 -9.37
N TYR A 131 -0.90 -91.44 -8.92
CA TYR A 131 -2.04 -90.90 -9.62
C TYR A 131 -2.68 -89.82 -8.85
N THR A 132 -3.26 -88.81 -9.55
CA THR A 132 -4.04 -87.72 -8.96
C THR A 132 -5.40 -87.57 -9.57
N GLU A 133 -6.40 -87.36 -8.81
CA GLU A 133 -7.77 -87.05 -9.22
C GLU A 133 -8.15 -85.72 -8.66
N ALA A 134 -8.51 -84.75 -9.51
CA ALA A 134 -8.74 -83.38 -9.10
C ALA A 134 -9.90 -82.72 -9.85
N GLN A 135 -10.52 -81.75 -9.22
CA GLN A 135 -11.44 -80.85 -9.87
C GLN A 135 -10.73 -79.47 -9.99
N ILE A 136 -10.80 -78.84 -11.14
CA ILE A 136 -10.24 -77.52 -11.40
C ILE A 136 -11.40 -76.58 -11.70
N LYS A 137 -11.57 -75.54 -10.87
CA LYS A 137 -12.61 -74.52 -10.99
C LYS A 137 -11.98 -73.15 -11.39
N ASP A 138 -12.66 -72.44 -12.30
CA ASP A 138 -12.30 -71.04 -12.64
C ASP A 138 -12.70 -70.11 -11.49
N ILE A 139 -11.75 -69.43 -10.89
CA ILE A 139 -11.91 -68.45 -9.82
C ILE A 139 -11.52 -67.05 -10.23
N THR A 140 -11.41 -66.78 -11.54
CA THR A 140 -10.93 -65.53 -12.09
C THR A 140 -11.78 -64.34 -11.63
N ASP A 141 -13.11 -64.47 -11.65
CA ASP A 141 -14.01 -63.37 -11.28
C ASP A 141 -14.00 -63.09 -9.75
N GLU A 142 -13.86 -64.18 -8.95
CA GLU A 142 -13.73 -64.06 -7.48
C GLU A 142 -12.42 -63.32 -7.10
N VAL A 143 -11.30 -63.64 -7.75
CA VAL A 143 -10.00 -63.00 -7.55
C VAL A 143 -10.07 -61.56 -8.02
N ARG A 144 -10.65 -61.26 -9.18
CA ARG A 144 -10.81 -59.89 -9.69
C ARG A 144 -11.69 -59.04 -8.81
N ALA A 145 -12.84 -59.54 -8.36
CA ALA A 145 -13.73 -58.79 -7.46
C ALA A 145 -13.04 -58.46 -6.14
N ARG A 146 -12.29 -59.41 -5.55
CA ARG A 146 -11.51 -59.16 -4.33
C ARG A 146 -10.42 -58.12 -4.55
N GLN A 147 -9.73 -58.16 -5.70
CA GLN A 147 -8.68 -57.22 -6.04
C GLN A 147 -9.25 -55.82 -6.30
N GLN A 148 -10.38 -55.71 -7.01
CA GLN A 148 -11.08 -54.45 -7.23
C GLN A 148 -11.55 -53.81 -5.93
N LEU A 149 -12.06 -54.60 -5.00
CA LEU A 149 -12.47 -54.10 -3.68
C LEU A 149 -11.27 -53.58 -2.89
N ALA A 150 -10.17 -54.33 -2.85
CA ALA A 150 -8.94 -53.93 -2.17
C ALA A 150 -8.34 -52.66 -2.80
N ASP A 151 -8.31 -52.57 -4.14
CA ASP A 151 -7.83 -51.38 -4.85
C ASP A 151 -8.75 -50.16 -4.62
N ALA A 152 -10.06 -50.36 -4.56
CA ALA A 152 -11.02 -49.30 -4.23
C ALA A 152 -10.85 -48.78 -2.80
N GLU A 153 -10.68 -49.71 -1.85
CA GLU A 153 -10.42 -49.35 -0.44
C GLU A 153 -9.11 -48.59 -0.28
N LEU A 154 -8.03 -49.01 -0.94
CA LEU A 154 -6.74 -48.31 -0.91
C LEU A 154 -6.85 -46.93 -1.54
N ARG A 155 -7.55 -46.75 -2.66
CA ARG A 155 -7.78 -45.45 -3.28
C ARG A 155 -8.59 -44.55 -2.38
N TYR A 156 -9.69 -45.02 -1.81
CA TYR A 156 -10.50 -44.27 -0.86
C TYR A 156 -9.64 -43.79 0.32
N ARG A 157 -8.91 -44.70 0.95
CA ARG A 157 -8.03 -44.35 2.10
C ARG A 157 -6.97 -43.37 1.71
N SER A 158 -6.34 -43.52 0.55
CA SER A 158 -5.34 -42.57 0.05
C SER A 158 -5.93 -41.16 -0.15
N ILE A 159 -7.09 -41.02 -0.77
CA ILE A 159 -7.77 -39.75 -0.99
C ILE A 159 -8.20 -39.13 0.35
N PHE A 160 -8.74 -39.93 1.24
CA PHE A 160 -9.20 -39.47 2.55
C PHE A 160 -8.03 -38.97 3.43
N ASP A 161 -6.94 -39.73 3.50
CA ASP A 161 -5.82 -39.44 4.39
C ASP A 161 -4.88 -38.35 3.85
N SER A 162 -4.70 -38.26 2.53
CA SER A 162 -3.75 -37.30 1.92
C SER A 162 -4.38 -35.98 1.48
N GLY A 163 -5.71 -35.84 1.63
CA GLY A 163 -6.43 -34.60 1.31
C GLY A 163 -5.95 -33.41 2.13
N SER A 164 -5.81 -32.23 1.49
CA SER A 164 -5.48 -30.97 2.18
C SER A 164 -6.67 -30.37 2.93
N GLU A 165 -7.88 -30.76 2.62
CA GLU A 165 -9.09 -30.37 3.32
C GLU A 165 -9.40 -31.37 4.45
N GLY A 166 -9.93 -30.87 5.52
CA GLY A 166 -10.41 -31.68 6.63
C GLY A 166 -11.69 -32.43 6.21
N LEU A 167 -11.60 -33.74 6.04
CA LEU A 167 -12.77 -34.58 5.69
C LEU A 167 -13.31 -35.26 6.95
N PHE A 168 -14.64 -35.32 7.04
CA PHE A 168 -15.29 -35.91 8.21
C PHE A 168 -16.57 -36.65 7.85
N GLN A 169 -16.92 -37.58 8.77
CA GLN A 169 -18.24 -38.15 8.85
C GLN A 169 -18.75 -37.99 10.30
N THR A 170 -20.01 -37.58 10.47
CA THR A 170 -20.62 -37.41 11.78
C THR A 170 -21.98 -38.08 11.84
N SER A 171 -22.37 -38.51 13.06
CA SER A 171 -23.74 -38.95 13.36
C SER A 171 -24.75 -37.78 13.29
N MET A 172 -26.02 -38.06 13.36
CA MET A 172 -27.10 -37.07 13.43
C MET A 172 -26.92 -36.13 14.63
N ASP A 173 -26.39 -36.61 15.75
CA ASP A 173 -26.10 -35.84 16.95
C ASP A 173 -24.81 -35.03 16.86
N GLY A 174 -24.07 -35.13 15.74
CA GLY A 174 -22.84 -34.40 15.50
C GLY A 174 -21.59 -35.03 16.12
N LEU A 175 -21.63 -36.33 16.50
CA LEU A 175 -20.45 -37.06 16.93
C LEU A 175 -19.63 -37.48 15.72
N TYR A 176 -18.33 -37.25 15.75
CA TYR A 176 -17.42 -37.67 14.68
C TYR A 176 -17.32 -39.18 14.62
N LEU A 177 -17.63 -39.76 13.46
CA LEU A 177 -17.51 -41.18 13.13
C LEU A 177 -16.17 -41.45 12.45
N ALA A 178 -15.78 -40.54 11.55
CA ALA A 178 -14.50 -40.57 10.85
C ALA A 178 -13.96 -39.13 10.68
N ALA A 179 -12.65 -38.99 10.67
CA ALA A 179 -11.95 -37.77 10.43
C ALA A 179 -10.62 -38.09 9.73
N ASN A 180 -10.17 -37.25 8.82
CA ASN A 180 -8.86 -37.38 8.21
C ASN A 180 -7.77 -36.61 8.99
N PRO A 181 -6.47 -36.81 8.66
CA PRO A 181 -5.38 -36.09 9.32
C PRO A 181 -5.45 -34.57 9.16
N ALA A 182 -5.93 -34.07 8.02
CA ALA A 182 -6.08 -32.65 7.78
C ALA A 182 -7.08 -31.99 8.74
N LEU A 183 -8.24 -32.63 9.00
CA LEU A 183 -9.21 -32.14 9.97
C LEU A 183 -8.63 -32.06 11.38
N ALA A 184 -7.89 -33.11 11.79
CA ALA A 184 -7.21 -33.11 13.07
C ALA A 184 -6.24 -31.91 13.18
N THR A 185 -5.48 -31.65 12.15
CA THR A 185 -4.54 -30.52 12.08
C THR A 185 -5.26 -29.17 12.16
N ILE A 186 -6.35 -28.99 11.38
CA ILE A 186 -7.14 -27.73 11.39
C ILE A 186 -7.66 -27.43 12.79
N TYR A 187 -8.12 -28.45 13.53
CA TYR A 187 -8.65 -28.27 14.87
C TYR A 187 -7.60 -28.38 15.99
N GLY A 188 -6.32 -28.60 15.64
CA GLY A 188 -5.21 -28.63 16.59
C GLY A 188 -5.07 -29.92 17.39
N TYR A 189 -5.55 -31.05 16.84
CA TYR A 189 -5.37 -32.39 17.41
C TYR A 189 -4.18 -33.09 16.77
N SER A 190 -3.49 -33.97 17.53
CA SER A 190 -2.33 -34.68 17.04
C SER A 190 -2.67 -35.87 16.10
N SER A 191 -3.92 -36.32 16.12
CA SER A 191 -4.40 -37.41 15.24
C SER A 191 -5.94 -37.40 15.13
N PRO A 192 -6.50 -37.99 14.07
CA PRO A 192 -7.92 -38.21 13.93
C PRO A 192 -8.55 -38.98 15.11
N ALA A 193 -7.85 -39.98 15.61
CA ALA A 193 -8.33 -40.79 16.75
C ALA A 193 -8.45 -39.91 18.03
N GLN A 194 -7.53 -39.01 18.26
CA GLN A 194 -7.61 -38.09 19.37
C GLN A 194 -8.80 -37.11 19.23
N LEU A 195 -8.98 -36.55 18.02
CA LEU A 195 -10.10 -35.66 17.72
C LEU A 195 -11.45 -36.35 18.04
N ILE A 196 -11.65 -37.54 17.49
CA ILE A 196 -12.89 -38.33 17.68
C ILE A 196 -13.11 -38.65 19.16
N ALA A 197 -12.06 -38.97 19.93
CA ALA A 197 -12.18 -39.31 21.35
C ALA A 197 -12.50 -38.11 22.24
N GLU A 198 -11.94 -36.94 21.97
CA GLU A 198 -12.03 -35.77 22.82
C GLU A 198 -13.17 -34.81 22.41
N LEU A 199 -13.49 -34.69 21.11
CA LEU A 199 -14.51 -33.76 20.59
C LEU A 199 -15.90 -34.43 20.59
N ARG A 200 -16.52 -34.46 21.75
CA ARG A 200 -17.82 -35.13 21.97
C ARG A 200 -19.03 -34.20 21.89
N ASN A 201 -18.82 -32.89 21.98
CA ASN A 201 -19.89 -31.90 21.87
C ASN A 201 -19.41 -30.75 20.95
N VAL A 202 -19.63 -30.93 19.65
CA VAL A 202 -19.21 -29.98 18.62
C VAL A 202 -19.72 -28.56 18.88
N GLY A 203 -20.99 -28.42 19.28
CA GLY A 203 -21.61 -27.11 19.49
C GLY A 203 -20.97 -26.31 20.63
N ARG A 204 -20.57 -26.97 21.73
CA ARG A 204 -19.97 -26.29 22.88
C ARG A 204 -18.46 -26.22 22.86
N GLN A 205 -17.82 -27.24 22.32
CA GLN A 205 -16.36 -27.35 22.36
C GLN A 205 -15.70 -26.66 21.15
N LEU A 206 -16.36 -26.66 19.98
CA LEU A 206 -15.75 -26.20 18.73
C LEU A 206 -16.23 -24.80 18.37
N TYR A 207 -17.52 -24.54 18.30
CA TYR A 207 -18.01 -23.24 17.84
C TYR A 207 -17.76 -22.12 18.85
N VAL A 208 -17.28 -20.97 18.39
CA VAL A 208 -17.12 -19.76 19.22
C VAL A 208 -18.50 -19.19 19.56
N ASP A 209 -19.37 -19.15 18.55
CA ASP A 209 -20.76 -18.69 18.67
C ASP A 209 -21.69 -19.89 18.56
N PRO A 210 -22.41 -20.23 19.64
CA PRO A 210 -23.37 -21.35 19.65
C PRO A 210 -24.54 -21.19 18.66
N GLU A 211 -24.94 -19.96 18.33
CA GLU A 211 -26.01 -19.70 17.37
C GLU A 211 -25.63 -20.17 15.97
N ARG A 212 -24.37 -20.06 15.61
CA ARG A 212 -23.86 -20.54 14.31
C ARG A 212 -24.00 -22.05 14.17
N ARG A 213 -23.79 -22.82 15.25
CA ARG A 213 -24.05 -24.27 15.23
C ARG A 213 -25.53 -24.57 15.04
N SER A 214 -26.41 -23.85 15.72
CA SER A 214 -27.86 -24.01 15.58
C SER A 214 -28.32 -23.70 14.15
N GLU A 215 -27.78 -22.66 13.55
CA GLU A 215 -28.01 -22.30 12.13
C GLU A 215 -27.58 -23.43 11.19
N PHE A 216 -26.36 -23.94 11.37
CA PHE A 216 -25.85 -25.06 10.58
C PHE A 216 -26.76 -26.28 10.63
N THR A 217 -27.13 -26.69 11.84
CA THR A 217 -28.02 -27.86 12.01
C THR A 217 -29.42 -27.64 11.45
N THR A 218 -29.95 -26.44 11.56
CA THR A 218 -31.28 -26.10 10.99
C THR A 218 -31.24 -26.20 9.46
N ARG A 219 -30.17 -25.65 8.80
CA ARG A 219 -29.99 -25.77 7.35
C ARG A 219 -29.83 -27.23 6.92
N MET A 220 -29.01 -28.01 7.64
CA MET A 220 -28.80 -29.43 7.34
C MET A 220 -30.11 -30.22 7.40
N GLN A 221 -30.98 -29.90 8.38
CA GLN A 221 -32.30 -30.58 8.54
C GLN A 221 -33.30 -30.15 7.45
N ALA A 222 -33.24 -28.87 7.02
CA ALA A 222 -34.19 -28.35 6.04
C ALA A 222 -33.81 -28.75 4.60
N ASP A 223 -32.54 -28.64 4.25
CA ASP A 223 -32.08 -28.74 2.86
C ASP A 223 -31.31 -30.03 2.56
N GLY A 224 -30.92 -30.80 3.61
CA GLY A 224 -30.09 -32.00 3.49
C GLY A 224 -28.62 -31.71 3.17
N GLU A 225 -28.27 -30.46 2.86
CA GLU A 225 -26.89 -30.02 2.57
C GLU A 225 -26.62 -28.59 3.09
N VAL A 226 -25.36 -28.30 3.35
CA VAL A 226 -24.84 -26.95 3.61
C VAL A 226 -23.55 -26.78 2.83
N ARG A 227 -23.39 -25.64 2.16
CA ARG A 227 -22.19 -25.31 1.40
C ARG A 227 -21.56 -24.03 1.87
N ASP A 228 -20.22 -24.00 1.91
CA ASP A 228 -19.39 -22.84 2.23
C ASP A 228 -19.84 -22.08 3.50
N PHE A 229 -20.23 -22.82 4.53
CA PHE A 229 -20.67 -22.25 5.79
C PHE A 229 -19.49 -21.78 6.63
N VAL A 230 -19.29 -20.46 6.69
CA VAL A 230 -18.14 -19.86 7.36
C VAL A 230 -18.44 -19.64 8.84
N SER A 231 -17.58 -20.16 9.72
CA SER A 231 -17.70 -20.03 11.16
C SER A 231 -16.34 -19.85 11.84
N ALA A 232 -16.34 -19.15 12.98
CA ALA A 232 -15.21 -19.12 13.89
C ALA A 232 -15.29 -20.33 14.83
N VAL A 233 -14.22 -21.12 14.89
CA VAL A 233 -14.14 -22.29 15.78
C VAL A 233 -12.90 -22.25 16.65
N ARG A 234 -12.94 -22.95 17.79
CA ARG A 234 -11.81 -23.06 18.73
C ARG A 234 -11.00 -24.29 18.41
N ARG A 235 -9.71 -24.12 18.28
CA ARG A 235 -8.78 -25.25 18.28
C ARG A 235 -8.64 -25.80 19.71
N ARG A 236 -8.02 -26.97 19.80
CA ARG A 236 -7.75 -27.65 21.09
C ARG A 236 -6.95 -26.79 22.08
N ASP A 237 -6.04 -25.95 21.59
CA ASP A 237 -5.22 -25.02 22.39
C ASP A 237 -5.95 -23.73 22.79
N GLY A 238 -7.23 -23.57 22.40
CA GLY A 238 -8.04 -22.39 22.65
C GLY A 238 -7.90 -21.28 21.61
N SER A 239 -6.98 -21.37 20.65
CA SER A 239 -6.88 -20.43 19.55
C SER A 239 -8.10 -20.50 18.62
N ILE A 240 -8.40 -19.37 17.95
CA ILE A 240 -9.55 -19.28 17.05
C ILE A 240 -9.07 -19.45 15.61
N VAL A 241 -9.77 -20.28 14.84
CA VAL A 241 -9.59 -20.49 13.41
C VAL A 241 -10.92 -20.24 12.71
N TRP A 242 -10.85 -19.59 11.54
CA TRP A 242 -12.01 -19.47 10.66
C TRP A 242 -12.06 -20.63 9.70
N ILE A 243 -13.19 -21.35 9.69
CA ILE A 243 -13.41 -22.47 8.80
C ILE A 243 -14.54 -22.18 7.81
N SER A 244 -14.45 -22.78 6.63
CA SER A 244 -15.55 -22.96 5.70
C SER A 244 -15.91 -24.44 5.68
N GLU A 245 -17.15 -24.76 6.08
CA GLU A 245 -17.66 -26.12 6.21
C GLU A 245 -18.72 -26.37 5.14
N SER A 246 -18.58 -27.52 4.43
CA SER A 246 -19.59 -28.02 3.50
C SER A 246 -19.92 -29.45 3.90
N ALA A 247 -21.20 -29.75 4.01
CA ALA A 247 -21.68 -31.07 4.45
C ALA A 247 -22.98 -31.44 3.76
N HIS A 248 -23.21 -32.74 3.61
CA HIS A 248 -24.48 -33.30 3.12
C HIS A 248 -24.84 -34.59 3.87
N SER A 249 -26.11 -34.96 3.79
CA SER A 249 -26.62 -36.20 4.35
C SER A 249 -26.37 -37.37 3.40
N VAL A 250 -25.91 -38.49 3.94
CA VAL A 250 -25.74 -39.75 3.23
C VAL A 250 -26.81 -40.73 3.74
N CYS A 251 -27.55 -41.34 2.80
CA CYS A 251 -28.61 -42.30 3.07
C CYS A 251 -28.29 -43.66 2.44
N ASP A 252 -28.92 -44.73 2.98
CA ASP A 252 -28.87 -46.06 2.36
C ASP A 252 -29.79 -46.16 1.11
N LEU A 253 -29.82 -47.32 0.46
CA LEU A 253 -30.65 -47.57 -0.72
C LEU A 253 -32.17 -47.48 -0.48
N ASP A 254 -32.58 -47.58 0.78
CA ASP A 254 -33.98 -47.48 1.22
C ASP A 254 -34.33 -46.04 1.65
N GLY A 255 -33.38 -45.10 1.61
CA GLY A 255 -33.56 -43.69 1.97
C GLY A 255 -33.40 -43.40 3.48
N ASN A 256 -32.92 -44.36 4.27
CA ASN A 256 -32.69 -44.14 5.70
C ASN A 256 -31.35 -43.38 5.89
N PHE A 257 -31.32 -42.38 6.76
CA PHE A 257 -30.15 -41.63 7.12
C PHE A 257 -29.06 -42.55 7.71
N LEU A 258 -27.83 -42.41 7.18
CA LEU A 258 -26.64 -43.11 7.70
C LEU A 258 -25.74 -42.17 8.51
N TYR A 259 -25.28 -41.12 7.91
CA TYR A 259 -24.38 -40.12 8.50
C TYR A 259 -24.35 -38.82 7.67
N TYR A 260 -23.81 -37.75 8.25
CA TYR A 260 -23.40 -36.58 7.53
C TYR A 260 -21.96 -36.73 7.09
N GLU A 261 -21.66 -36.34 5.83
CA GLU A 261 -20.32 -36.30 5.30
C GLU A 261 -20.01 -34.89 4.83
N GLY A 262 -18.77 -34.43 5.04
CA GLY A 262 -18.41 -33.08 4.68
C GLY A 262 -16.92 -32.80 4.66
N SER A 263 -16.62 -31.58 4.23
CA SER A 263 -15.26 -31.02 4.23
C SER A 263 -15.19 -29.73 5.04
N VAL A 264 -14.03 -29.50 5.62
CA VAL A 264 -13.68 -28.28 6.36
C VAL A 264 -12.39 -27.73 5.77
N ARG A 265 -12.40 -26.45 5.44
CA ARG A 265 -11.22 -25.70 4.96
C ARG A 265 -10.90 -24.56 5.93
N ASP A 266 -9.66 -24.43 6.32
CA ASP A 266 -9.15 -23.25 7.05
C ASP A 266 -9.11 -22.04 6.10
N VAL A 267 -9.92 -21.03 6.40
CA VAL A 267 -10.01 -19.78 5.61
C VAL A 267 -9.47 -18.57 6.40
N THR A 268 -8.74 -18.80 7.49
CA THR A 268 -8.21 -17.73 8.35
C THR A 268 -7.28 -16.80 7.59
N ALA A 269 -6.27 -17.36 6.92
CA ALA A 269 -5.31 -16.58 6.14
C ALA A 269 -5.97 -15.78 4.99
N GLN A 270 -6.97 -16.38 4.33
CA GLN A 270 -7.73 -15.71 3.29
C GLN A 270 -8.51 -14.50 3.86
N ARG A 271 -9.25 -14.69 4.96
CA ARG A 271 -10.00 -13.60 5.60
C ARG A 271 -9.13 -12.49 6.16
N GLU A 272 -7.99 -12.84 6.73
CA GLU A 272 -7.02 -11.85 7.18
C GLU A 272 -6.42 -11.06 6.01
N ALA A 273 -6.15 -11.73 4.89
CA ALA A 273 -5.69 -11.06 3.68
C ALA A 273 -6.77 -10.13 3.10
N GLU A 274 -8.01 -10.58 3.01
CA GLU A 274 -9.15 -9.77 2.57
C GLU A 274 -9.38 -8.57 3.50
N SER A 275 -9.30 -8.78 4.83
CA SER A 275 -9.41 -7.70 5.81
C SER A 275 -8.28 -6.69 5.69
N ARG A 276 -7.04 -7.17 5.51
CA ARG A 276 -5.85 -6.31 5.26
C ARG A 276 -5.99 -5.52 3.96
N LEU A 277 -6.39 -6.16 2.87
CA LEU A 277 -6.64 -5.50 1.58
C LEU A 277 -7.74 -4.44 1.71
N ARG A 278 -8.82 -4.74 2.40
CA ARG A 278 -9.90 -3.77 2.65
C ARG A 278 -9.41 -2.60 3.50
N HIS A 279 -8.59 -2.87 4.51
CA HIS A 279 -7.99 -1.83 5.34
C HIS A 279 -7.04 -0.94 4.52
N GLN A 280 -6.18 -1.53 3.70
CA GLN A 280 -5.28 -0.81 2.79
C GLN A 280 -6.02 0.00 1.72
N ALA A 281 -7.12 -0.54 1.19
CA ALA A 281 -7.93 0.17 0.20
C ALA A 281 -8.69 1.37 0.78
N THR A 282 -8.97 1.38 2.10
CA THR A 282 -9.84 2.38 2.73
C THR A 282 -9.14 3.31 3.72
N ARG A 283 -7.91 2.98 4.15
CA ARG A 283 -7.19 3.70 5.20
C ARG A 283 -5.79 4.10 4.78
N ASP A 284 -5.29 5.21 5.35
CA ASP A 284 -3.89 5.60 5.28
C ASP A 284 -3.05 4.67 6.16
N GLN A 285 -1.97 4.12 5.61
CA GLN A 285 -1.17 3.09 6.27
C GLN A 285 -0.41 3.59 7.51
N LEU A 286 -0.04 4.86 7.53
CA LEU A 286 0.67 5.45 8.66
C LEU A 286 -0.29 5.82 9.79
N THR A 287 -1.33 6.57 9.48
CA THR A 287 -2.19 7.22 10.49
C THR A 287 -3.44 6.43 10.86
N GLY A 288 -3.83 5.45 10.02
CA GLY A 288 -5.09 4.70 10.20
C GLY A 288 -6.36 5.51 9.92
N LEU A 289 -6.26 6.76 9.54
CA LEU A 289 -7.38 7.60 9.10
C LEU A 289 -7.92 7.12 7.76
N PHE A 290 -9.06 7.63 7.33
CA PHE A 290 -9.50 7.38 5.96
C PHE A 290 -8.47 7.89 4.95
N ASN A 291 -8.30 7.18 3.84
CA ASN A 291 -7.52 7.66 2.72
C ASN A 291 -8.39 8.51 1.77
N ARG A 292 -7.77 9.09 0.75
CA ARG A 292 -8.42 9.94 -0.26
C ARG A 292 -9.63 9.27 -0.92
N SER A 293 -9.53 7.98 -1.28
CA SER A 293 -10.62 7.25 -1.95
C SER A 293 -11.83 7.09 -1.04
N SER A 294 -11.62 6.66 0.20
CA SER A 294 -12.70 6.50 1.16
C SER A 294 -13.34 7.81 1.59
N PHE A 295 -12.57 8.90 1.62
CA PHE A 295 -13.13 10.22 1.85
C PHE A 295 -14.09 10.62 0.74
N ALA A 296 -13.73 10.36 -0.52
CA ALA A 296 -14.59 10.66 -1.67
C ALA A 296 -15.90 9.86 -1.64
N GLU A 297 -15.83 8.55 -1.36
CA GLU A 297 -17.03 7.70 -1.21
C GLU A 297 -17.97 8.22 -0.11
N ARG A 298 -17.40 8.58 1.05
CA ARG A 298 -18.17 9.10 2.18
C ARG A 298 -18.75 10.48 1.91
N PHE A 299 -18.04 11.31 1.16
CA PHE A 299 -18.57 12.59 0.73
C PHE A 299 -19.82 12.40 -0.14
N GLU A 300 -19.77 11.51 -1.13
CA GLU A 300 -20.92 11.22 -2.01
C GLU A 300 -22.15 10.75 -1.21
N GLU A 301 -21.95 9.93 -0.18
CA GLU A 301 -23.03 9.48 0.69
C GLU A 301 -23.59 10.63 1.54
N SER A 302 -22.70 11.46 2.11
CA SER A 302 -23.08 12.57 2.98
C SER A 302 -23.74 13.71 2.19
N ALA A 303 -23.23 14.03 0.99
CA ALA A 303 -23.80 15.04 0.11
C ALA A 303 -25.24 14.67 -0.29
N ARG A 304 -25.48 13.40 -0.68
CA ARG A 304 -26.85 12.92 -0.97
C ARG A 304 -27.78 12.99 0.24
N ARG A 305 -27.27 12.79 1.46
CA ARG A 305 -28.07 12.93 2.70
C ARG A 305 -28.37 14.39 2.99
N ALA A 306 -27.34 15.24 2.89
CA ALA A 306 -27.47 16.69 3.12
C ALA A 306 -28.47 17.35 2.14
N GLU A 307 -28.40 17.04 0.85
CA GLU A 307 -29.35 17.52 -0.15
C GLU A 307 -30.81 17.14 0.17
N ARG A 308 -31.05 15.89 0.60
CA ARG A 308 -32.41 15.45 0.98
C ARG A 308 -32.95 16.16 2.22
N ARG A 309 -32.06 16.64 3.12
CA ARG A 309 -32.45 17.36 4.34
C ARG A 309 -32.45 18.88 4.19
N GLY A 310 -31.93 19.38 3.07
CA GLY A 310 -31.70 20.82 2.88
C GLY A 310 -30.59 21.35 3.77
N GLU A 311 -29.65 20.50 4.15
CA GLU A 311 -28.50 20.80 5.01
C GLU A 311 -27.23 20.97 4.17
N GLY A 312 -26.20 21.64 4.71
CA GLY A 312 -24.91 21.77 4.06
C GLY A 312 -23.84 20.86 4.68
N LEU A 313 -22.71 20.74 3.98
CA LEU A 313 -21.48 20.14 4.49
C LEU A 313 -20.38 21.21 4.49
N VAL A 314 -19.45 21.10 5.42
CA VAL A 314 -18.22 21.90 5.44
C VAL A 314 -17.05 21.00 5.17
N ILE A 315 -16.25 21.33 4.17
CA ILE A 315 -14.98 20.67 3.84
C ILE A 315 -13.87 21.59 4.37
N ALA A 316 -13.03 21.06 5.28
CA ALA A 316 -11.87 21.76 5.77
C ALA A 316 -10.60 21.06 5.30
N PHE A 317 -9.75 21.78 4.58
CA PHE A 317 -8.41 21.36 4.19
C PHE A 317 -7.41 21.89 5.21
N ILE A 318 -6.63 21.00 5.81
CA ILE A 318 -5.73 21.28 6.93
C ILE A 318 -4.32 20.90 6.53
N ASP A 319 -3.37 21.80 6.68
CA ASP A 319 -1.95 21.59 6.42
C ASP A 319 -1.14 21.97 7.66
N LEU A 320 -0.13 21.16 7.98
CA LEU A 320 0.75 21.41 9.14
C LEU A 320 1.85 22.39 8.77
N ASP A 321 1.83 23.54 9.40
CA ASP A 321 2.80 24.62 9.14
C ASP A 321 4.24 24.16 9.41
N ASN A 322 5.13 24.41 8.47
CA ASN A 322 6.57 24.11 8.56
C ASN A 322 6.91 22.60 8.80
N PHE A 323 6.03 21.66 8.47
CA PHE A 323 6.28 20.23 8.63
C PHE A 323 7.56 19.76 7.92
N LYS A 324 7.85 20.30 6.72
CA LYS A 324 9.07 20.00 5.99
C LYS A 324 10.33 20.37 6.80
N VAL A 325 10.32 21.51 7.51
CA VAL A 325 11.45 21.94 8.35
C VAL A 325 11.70 20.94 9.48
N ILE A 326 10.63 20.39 10.06
CA ILE A 326 10.72 19.35 11.10
C ILE A 326 11.35 18.08 10.53
N ASN A 327 10.91 17.65 9.33
CA ASN A 327 11.50 16.51 8.65
C ASN A 327 12.98 16.71 8.32
N ASP A 328 13.32 17.87 7.79
CA ASP A 328 14.70 18.20 7.39
C ASP A 328 15.64 18.29 8.60
N SER A 329 15.12 18.76 9.75
CA SER A 329 15.92 18.95 10.98
C SER A 329 16.01 17.72 11.87
N LEU A 330 14.92 16.93 12.00
CA LEU A 330 14.83 15.80 12.94
C LEU A 330 14.76 14.43 12.25
N GLY A 331 14.53 14.44 10.93
CA GLY A 331 14.40 13.24 10.12
C GLY A 331 12.94 12.74 9.98
N HIS A 332 12.68 11.99 8.92
CA HIS A 332 11.35 11.51 8.54
C HIS A 332 10.66 10.65 9.62
N LEU A 333 11.44 9.91 10.43
CA LEU A 333 10.87 9.13 11.54
C LEU A 333 10.18 9.98 12.60
N TYR A 334 10.69 11.19 12.83
CA TYR A 334 10.05 12.15 13.74
C TYR A 334 8.82 12.80 13.10
N GLY A 335 8.87 13.07 11.79
CA GLY A 335 7.71 13.51 11.05
C GLY A 335 6.56 12.51 11.07
N ASP A 336 6.86 11.22 10.91
CA ASP A 336 5.85 10.15 11.01
C ASP A 336 5.21 10.08 12.41
N LYS A 337 6.02 10.20 13.47
CA LYS A 337 5.49 10.27 14.86
C LYS A 337 4.63 11.51 15.09
N LEU A 338 5.01 12.65 14.50
CA LEU A 338 4.22 13.88 14.56
C LEU A 338 2.86 13.69 13.89
N LEU A 339 2.84 13.12 12.66
CA LEU A 339 1.62 12.81 11.93
C LEU A 339 0.69 11.88 12.71
N LEU A 340 1.25 10.85 13.35
CA LEU A 340 0.48 9.95 14.23
C LEU A 340 -0.13 10.69 15.42
N ALA A 341 0.65 11.53 16.09
CA ALA A 341 0.17 12.30 17.24
C ALA A 341 -0.94 13.28 16.83
N VAL A 342 -0.75 14.00 15.72
CA VAL A 342 -1.76 14.94 15.17
C VAL A 342 -3.02 14.19 14.78
N SER A 343 -2.90 13.06 14.08
CA SER A 343 -4.04 12.22 13.67
C SER A 343 -4.89 11.77 14.86
N HIS A 344 -4.22 11.36 15.92
CA HIS A 344 -4.89 10.96 17.17
C HIS A 344 -5.63 12.12 17.82
N ARG A 345 -4.98 13.28 17.92
CA ARG A 345 -5.58 14.50 18.48
C ARG A 345 -6.78 14.98 17.68
N LEU A 346 -6.65 15.00 16.35
CA LEU A 346 -7.75 15.37 15.45
C LEU A 346 -8.94 14.45 15.63
N SER A 347 -8.69 13.13 15.69
CA SER A 347 -9.76 12.13 15.89
C SER A 347 -10.50 12.32 17.22
N GLN A 348 -9.82 12.78 18.27
CA GLN A 348 -10.44 13.07 19.57
C GLN A 348 -11.29 14.34 19.58
N CYS A 349 -11.04 15.27 18.67
CA CYS A 349 -11.80 16.51 18.54
C CYS A 349 -13.13 16.32 17.79
N LEU A 350 -13.34 15.16 17.14
CA LEU A 350 -14.41 14.96 16.18
C LEU A 350 -15.48 14.01 16.69
N ARG A 351 -16.69 14.12 16.14
CA ARG A 351 -17.83 13.24 16.41
C ARG A 351 -17.79 12.02 15.49
N ALA A 352 -18.55 11.00 15.80
CA ALA A 352 -18.67 9.80 14.98
C ALA A 352 -19.25 10.06 13.57
N THR A 353 -19.99 11.16 13.40
CA THR A 353 -20.55 11.61 12.12
C THR A 353 -19.56 12.37 11.26
N ASP A 354 -18.52 12.95 11.86
CA ASP A 354 -17.50 13.71 11.16
C ASP A 354 -16.52 12.76 10.46
N VAL A 355 -16.03 13.14 9.31
CA VAL A 355 -15.12 12.31 8.52
C VAL A 355 -13.77 12.99 8.42
N LEU A 356 -12.73 12.33 8.92
CA LEU A 356 -11.34 12.76 8.87
C LEU A 356 -10.54 11.83 7.99
N ALA A 357 -9.78 12.39 7.05
CA ALA A 357 -8.88 11.67 6.17
C ALA A 357 -7.51 12.33 6.13
N ARG A 358 -6.47 11.53 5.89
CA ARG A 358 -5.17 12.04 5.45
C ARG A 358 -5.14 12.00 3.93
N TYR A 359 -4.90 13.19 3.33
CA TYR A 359 -4.99 13.35 1.88
C TYR A 359 -3.64 13.06 1.21
N GLY A 360 -2.54 13.38 1.87
CA GLY A 360 -1.15 13.10 1.47
C GLY A 360 -0.17 13.89 2.33
N GLY A 361 1.07 13.48 2.45
CA GLY A 361 2.10 14.23 3.19
C GLY A 361 1.65 14.68 4.58
N ASP A 362 1.58 15.99 4.78
CA ASP A 362 1.12 16.70 5.98
C ASP A 362 -0.32 17.26 5.86
N GLU A 363 -1.04 16.86 4.83
CA GLU A 363 -2.38 17.34 4.52
C GLU A 363 -3.47 16.41 5.09
N PHE A 364 -4.42 17.01 5.79
CA PHE A 364 -5.63 16.35 6.30
C PHE A 364 -6.87 17.02 5.74
N VAL A 365 -7.91 16.24 5.52
CA VAL A 365 -9.21 16.75 5.08
C VAL A 365 -10.27 16.31 6.08
N LEU A 366 -11.08 17.26 6.49
CA LEU A 366 -12.17 17.07 7.44
C LEU A 366 -13.50 17.44 6.78
N MET A 367 -14.50 16.58 6.91
CA MET A 367 -15.88 16.86 6.52
C MET A 367 -16.76 16.90 7.74
N LEU A 368 -17.51 17.98 7.88
CA LEU A 368 -18.46 18.26 8.97
C LEU A 368 -19.87 18.42 8.40
N GLU A 369 -20.88 17.87 9.09
CA GLU A 369 -22.31 18.12 8.75
C GLU A 369 -22.74 19.47 9.35
N ALA A 370 -23.07 20.44 8.50
CA ALA A 370 -23.41 21.80 8.92
C ALA A 370 -24.66 21.86 9.83
N GLY A 371 -25.68 21.04 9.54
CA GLY A 371 -26.88 20.95 10.36
C GLY A 371 -26.65 20.47 11.79
N ALA A 372 -25.57 19.72 12.03
CA ALA A 372 -25.17 19.26 13.37
C ALA A 372 -24.35 20.29 14.17
N LEU A 373 -23.92 21.39 13.54
CA LEU A 373 -23.01 22.37 14.16
C LEU A 373 -23.72 23.49 14.91
N ASP A 374 -25.02 23.72 14.69
CA ASP A 374 -25.81 24.80 15.37
C ASP A 374 -25.05 26.15 15.47
N GLY A 375 -24.37 26.59 14.43
CA GLY A 375 -23.58 27.82 14.43
C GLY A 375 -22.25 27.75 15.20
N LYS A 376 -21.74 26.57 15.54
CA LYS A 376 -20.51 26.35 16.31
C LYS A 376 -19.30 25.94 15.45
N LEU A 377 -19.34 26.20 14.15
CA LEU A 377 -18.26 25.83 13.24
C LEU A 377 -16.91 26.41 13.69
N GLU A 378 -16.87 27.71 13.97
CA GLU A 378 -15.67 28.39 14.43
C GLU A 378 -15.09 27.74 15.72
N ALA A 379 -15.97 27.36 16.64
CA ALA A 379 -15.55 26.70 17.88
C ALA A 379 -14.95 25.30 17.65
N VAL A 380 -15.48 24.54 16.66
CA VAL A 380 -14.91 23.25 16.29
C VAL A 380 -13.54 23.42 15.63
N LEU A 381 -13.41 24.37 14.70
CA LEU A 381 -12.17 24.64 13.99
C LEU A 381 -11.10 25.22 14.94
N ALA A 382 -11.48 26.12 15.86
CA ALA A 382 -10.59 26.64 16.89
C ALA A 382 -10.06 25.49 17.79
N ARG A 383 -10.93 24.58 18.22
CA ARG A 383 -10.53 23.39 18.99
C ARG A 383 -9.59 22.48 18.22
N VAL A 384 -9.80 22.30 16.92
CA VAL A 384 -8.90 21.55 16.03
C VAL A 384 -7.52 22.22 16.00
N GLN A 385 -7.44 23.52 15.75
CA GLN A 385 -6.18 24.27 15.73
C GLN A 385 -5.46 24.23 17.09
N GLU A 386 -6.18 24.49 18.17
CA GLU A 386 -5.63 24.46 19.53
C GLU A 386 -5.07 23.06 19.87
N SER A 387 -5.80 22.01 19.48
CA SER A 387 -5.37 20.64 19.72
C SER A 387 -4.10 20.27 18.96
N ILE A 388 -3.93 20.76 17.73
CA ILE A 388 -2.70 20.58 16.93
C ILE A 388 -1.55 21.36 17.59
N ALA A 389 -1.80 22.60 17.98
CA ALA A 389 -0.79 23.51 18.51
C ALA A 389 -0.25 23.14 19.92
N ARG A 390 -0.90 22.21 20.63
CA ARG A 390 -0.36 21.71 21.91
C ARG A 390 0.99 21.02 21.69
N PRO A 391 1.98 21.24 22.56
CA PRO A 391 3.27 20.60 22.47
C PRO A 391 3.17 19.08 22.36
N ILE A 392 4.00 18.49 21.48
CA ILE A 392 4.07 17.04 21.22
C ILE A 392 5.46 16.56 21.64
N LEU A 393 5.49 15.57 22.52
CA LEU A 393 6.75 14.95 22.93
C LEU A 393 7.16 13.88 21.92
N LEU A 394 8.21 14.15 21.16
CA LEU A 394 8.80 13.24 20.16
C LEU A 394 10.13 12.69 20.71
N GLY A 395 10.06 11.59 21.47
CA GLY A 395 11.21 11.10 22.23
C GLY A 395 11.52 12.03 23.41
N GLU A 396 12.72 12.63 23.41
CA GLU A 396 13.15 13.60 24.44
C GLU A 396 12.89 15.07 24.03
N GLN A 397 12.42 15.30 22.81
CA GLN A 397 12.21 16.65 22.27
C GLN A 397 10.74 17.03 22.28
N GLU A 398 10.44 18.22 22.75
CA GLU A 398 9.13 18.84 22.68
C GLU A 398 9.03 19.69 21.41
N VAL A 399 8.05 19.36 20.54
CA VAL A 399 7.82 20.05 19.27
C VAL A 399 6.42 20.65 19.27
N THR A 400 6.32 21.89 18.88
CA THR A 400 5.04 22.57 18.64
C THR A 400 4.88 22.81 17.15
N VAL A 401 3.73 22.41 16.60
CA VAL A 401 3.35 22.65 15.22
C VAL A 401 2.01 23.36 15.17
N THR A 402 1.86 24.32 14.27
CA THR A 402 0.57 24.96 14.00
C THR A 402 -0.03 24.40 12.71
N SER A 403 -1.25 24.81 12.39
CA SER A 403 -1.91 24.43 11.14
C SER A 403 -2.61 25.60 10.49
N SER A 404 -2.54 25.64 9.17
CA SER A 404 -3.34 26.52 8.33
C SER A 404 -4.54 25.74 7.80
N ILE A 405 -5.73 26.30 7.90
CA ILE A 405 -6.99 25.61 7.55
C ILE A 405 -7.77 26.47 6.56
N GLY A 406 -8.16 25.85 5.44
CA GLY A 406 -9.09 26.44 4.50
C GLY A 406 -10.41 25.70 4.49
N ILE A 407 -11.52 26.40 4.41
CA ILE A 407 -12.86 25.80 4.40
C ILE A 407 -13.67 26.20 3.17
N ALA A 408 -14.42 25.24 2.66
CA ALA A 408 -15.41 25.42 1.60
C ALA A 408 -16.74 24.77 2.00
N HIS A 409 -17.85 25.33 1.55
CA HIS A 409 -19.20 24.92 1.90
C HIS A 409 -19.92 24.25 0.70
N PHE A 410 -20.45 23.07 0.96
CA PHE A 410 -21.39 22.40 0.06
C PHE A 410 -22.83 22.74 0.47
N PRO A 411 -23.74 23.06 -0.44
CA PRO A 411 -23.55 23.19 -1.90
C PRO A 411 -23.17 24.61 -2.35
N ASP A 412 -22.94 25.57 -1.43
CA ASP A 412 -22.86 27.00 -1.70
C ASP A 412 -21.65 27.38 -2.57
N ASP A 413 -20.47 26.84 -2.22
CA ASP A 413 -19.24 27.15 -2.93
C ASP A 413 -19.09 26.22 -4.17
N ALA A 414 -19.34 24.90 -4.01
CA ALA A 414 -19.40 23.94 -5.12
C ALA A 414 -20.27 22.73 -4.78
N ARG A 415 -20.64 21.94 -5.80
CA ARG A 415 -21.51 20.76 -5.66
C ARG A 415 -20.76 19.42 -5.77
N ASP A 416 -19.51 19.42 -6.16
CA ASP A 416 -18.69 18.22 -6.28
C ASP A 416 -17.43 18.35 -5.44
N LEU A 417 -16.92 17.21 -5.01
CA LEU A 417 -15.77 17.15 -4.13
C LEU A 417 -14.48 17.75 -4.73
N PRO A 418 -14.14 17.52 -6.02
CA PRO A 418 -12.92 18.10 -6.59
C PRO A 418 -12.87 19.63 -6.50
N HIS A 419 -13.97 20.31 -6.83
CA HIS A 419 -14.04 21.76 -6.74
C HIS A 419 -14.06 22.25 -5.29
N LEU A 420 -14.79 21.58 -4.38
CA LEU A 420 -14.76 21.93 -2.95
C LEU A 420 -13.36 21.81 -2.35
N LEU A 421 -12.62 20.75 -2.69
CA LEU A 421 -11.25 20.58 -2.24
C LEU A 421 -10.32 21.65 -2.80
N GLN A 422 -10.45 21.98 -4.09
CA GLN A 422 -9.68 23.04 -4.72
C GLN A 422 -9.93 24.40 -4.05
N GLN A 423 -11.18 24.70 -3.69
CA GLN A 423 -11.56 25.93 -3.03
C GLN A 423 -11.08 25.98 -1.56
N ALA A 424 -11.21 24.86 -0.86
CA ALA A 424 -10.68 24.75 0.52
C ALA A 424 -9.15 24.86 0.54
N ASP A 425 -8.45 24.26 -0.44
CA ASP A 425 -7.00 24.39 -0.59
C ASP A 425 -6.58 25.84 -0.88
N ALA A 426 -7.28 26.53 -1.81
CA ALA A 426 -7.03 27.95 -2.07
C ALA A 426 -7.22 28.81 -0.81
N ALA A 427 -8.23 28.53 0.02
CA ALA A 427 -8.47 29.22 1.27
C ALA A 427 -7.38 28.88 2.32
N MET A 428 -6.93 27.64 2.40
CA MET A 428 -5.83 27.23 3.27
C MET A 428 -4.52 27.92 2.88
N TYR A 429 -4.27 28.02 1.57
CA TYR A 429 -3.12 28.77 1.10
C TYR A 429 -3.20 30.27 1.45
N ALA A 430 -4.39 30.88 1.34
CA ALA A 430 -4.61 32.26 1.79
C ALA A 430 -4.34 32.42 3.32
N ALA A 431 -4.69 31.40 4.11
CA ALA A 431 -4.35 31.35 5.52
C ALA A 431 -2.83 31.35 5.76
N LYS A 432 -2.07 30.56 4.97
CA LYS A 432 -0.61 30.55 5.01
C LYS A 432 0.00 31.90 4.67
N ALA A 433 -0.49 32.52 3.59
CA ALA A 433 -0.02 33.84 3.15
C ALA A 433 -0.34 34.95 4.15
N ALA A 434 -1.43 34.84 4.89
CA ALA A 434 -1.83 35.82 5.91
C ALA A 434 -1.09 35.67 7.27
N GLY A 435 -0.09 34.77 7.35
CA GLY A 435 0.74 34.59 8.56
C GLY A 435 0.51 33.26 9.27
N ARG A 436 -0.03 32.23 8.59
CA ARG A 436 -0.24 30.86 9.12
C ARG A 436 -1.11 30.80 10.39
N ALA A 437 -1.20 29.59 10.98
CA ALA A 437 -1.87 29.34 12.27
C ALA A 437 -3.30 29.90 12.35
N ARG A 438 -4.07 29.84 11.25
CA ARG A 438 -5.41 30.41 11.16
C ARG A 438 -6.34 29.64 10.23
N VAL A 439 -7.63 29.99 10.29
CA VAL A 439 -8.67 29.47 9.40
C VAL A 439 -9.06 30.56 8.41
N HIS A 440 -9.16 30.21 7.14
CA HIS A 440 -9.80 31.05 6.12
C HIS A 440 -10.96 30.33 5.46
N ARG A 441 -12.05 31.05 5.27
CA ARG A 441 -13.17 30.58 4.44
C ARG A 441 -12.91 30.95 2.98
N PHE A 442 -13.22 30.04 2.08
CA PHE A 442 -13.21 30.34 0.67
C PHE A 442 -14.15 31.50 0.34
N THR A 443 -13.66 32.40 -0.48
CA THR A 443 -14.45 33.43 -1.16
C THR A 443 -14.05 33.47 -2.63
N PRO A 444 -14.90 33.97 -3.53
CA PRO A 444 -14.54 34.08 -4.95
C PRO A 444 -13.26 34.89 -5.19
N GLU A 445 -12.96 35.88 -4.35
CA GLU A 445 -11.73 36.68 -4.42
C GLU A 445 -10.49 35.85 -4.11
N ILE A 446 -10.57 34.93 -3.13
CA ILE A 446 -9.48 33.99 -2.80
C ILE A 446 -9.21 33.07 -4.00
N GLY A 447 -10.28 32.56 -4.64
CA GLY A 447 -10.16 31.73 -5.83
C GLY A 447 -9.51 32.47 -7.00
N ALA A 448 -9.94 33.71 -7.26
CA ALA A 448 -9.36 34.57 -8.28
C ALA A 448 -7.87 34.87 -8.01
N ASN A 449 -7.52 35.16 -6.75
CA ASN A 449 -6.13 35.39 -6.32
C ASN A 449 -5.25 34.14 -6.47
N ALA A 450 -5.76 32.97 -6.16
CA ALA A 450 -5.04 31.70 -6.34
C ALA A 450 -4.73 31.42 -7.82
N THR A 451 -5.74 31.63 -8.69
CA THR A 451 -5.54 31.49 -10.14
C THR A 451 -4.54 32.50 -10.68
N ALA A 452 -4.70 33.80 -10.34
CA ALA A 452 -3.78 34.84 -10.75
C ALA A 452 -2.35 34.60 -10.26
N ARG A 453 -2.16 33.97 -9.09
CA ARG A 453 -0.86 33.57 -8.57
C ARG A 453 -0.22 32.48 -9.42
N LEU A 454 -0.96 31.43 -9.78
CA LEU A 454 -0.46 30.35 -10.64
C LEU A 454 -0.03 30.90 -12.01
N GLU A 455 -0.83 31.78 -12.59
CA GLU A 455 -0.50 32.46 -13.84
C GLU A 455 0.78 33.28 -13.72
N LEU A 456 0.97 34.03 -12.60
CA LEU A 456 2.17 34.78 -12.34
C LEU A 456 3.40 33.87 -12.12
N GLU A 457 3.24 32.71 -11.45
CA GLU A 457 4.32 31.74 -11.32
C GLU A 457 4.79 31.22 -12.67
N MET A 458 3.86 30.84 -13.53
CA MET A 458 4.17 30.38 -14.89
C MET A 458 4.89 31.46 -15.72
N ALA A 459 4.41 32.71 -15.64
CA ALA A 459 5.03 33.84 -16.32
C ALA A 459 6.42 34.15 -15.77
N LEU A 460 6.63 34.07 -14.45
CA LEU A 460 7.91 34.36 -13.80
C LEU A 460 9.02 33.39 -14.23
N ARG A 461 8.68 32.11 -14.47
CA ARG A 461 9.63 31.11 -14.97
C ARG A 461 10.31 31.53 -16.30
N SER A 462 9.58 32.23 -17.16
CA SER A 462 10.08 32.70 -18.45
C SER A 462 10.52 34.18 -18.45
N ALA A 463 10.32 34.90 -17.36
CA ALA A 463 10.61 36.34 -17.27
C ALA A 463 12.09 36.71 -17.52
N LEU A 464 13.03 35.87 -17.06
CA LEU A 464 14.46 36.04 -17.32
C LEU A 464 14.79 35.88 -18.82
N GLU A 465 14.29 34.82 -19.45
CA GLU A 465 14.51 34.52 -20.86
C GLU A 465 13.90 35.61 -21.76
N ARG A 466 12.74 36.12 -21.40
CA ARG A 466 12.03 37.19 -22.13
C ARG A 466 12.56 38.58 -21.85
N LYS A 467 13.56 38.72 -20.94
CA LYS A 467 14.15 40.01 -20.54
C LYS A 467 13.10 40.98 -19.96
N GLU A 468 12.15 40.48 -19.22
CA GLU A 468 11.08 41.25 -18.59
C GLU A 468 11.49 41.84 -17.22
N LEU A 469 12.64 41.38 -16.67
CA LEU A 469 13.21 41.89 -15.42
C LEU A 469 14.20 43.02 -15.72
N SER A 470 14.14 44.04 -14.86
CA SER A 470 15.03 45.22 -14.93
C SER A 470 15.31 45.77 -13.53
N LEU A 471 16.33 46.63 -13.42
CA LEU A 471 16.72 47.29 -12.18
C LEU A 471 16.45 48.79 -12.23
N VAL A 472 15.98 49.32 -11.11
CA VAL A 472 15.99 50.75 -10.81
C VAL A 472 16.79 50.98 -9.52
N TYR A 473 17.29 52.16 -9.30
CA TYR A 473 18.20 52.45 -8.22
C TYR A 473 17.67 53.59 -7.37
N GLN A 474 17.70 53.46 -6.04
CA GLN A 474 17.29 54.49 -5.11
C GLN A 474 18.51 54.99 -4.31
N PRO A 475 18.73 56.34 -4.22
CA PRO A 475 19.86 56.88 -3.51
C PRO A 475 19.69 56.81 -1.99
N ARG A 476 20.79 56.49 -1.31
CA ARG A 476 20.96 56.52 0.12
C ARG A 476 22.02 57.57 0.47
N LEU A 477 21.60 58.56 1.26
CA LEU A 477 22.38 59.75 1.50
C LEU A 477 22.85 59.83 2.94
N GLY A 478 24.06 60.35 3.16
CA GLY A 478 24.58 60.65 4.48
C GLY A 478 24.03 61.94 5.05
N ARG A 479 24.43 62.28 6.29
CA ARG A 479 23.97 63.43 7.08
C ARG A 479 24.16 64.80 6.41
N ASN A 480 25.13 64.90 5.51
CA ASN A 480 25.44 66.13 4.79
C ASN A 480 24.91 66.13 3.35
N GLY A 481 24.11 65.12 2.99
CA GLY A 481 23.54 64.94 1.66
C GLY A 481 24.52 64.34 0.62
N GLU A 482 25.62 63.76 1.09
CA GLU A 482 26.55 63.01 0.22
C GLU A 482 25.97 61.62 -0.13
N LEU A 483 26.20 61.18 -1.36
CA LEU A 483 25.79 59.83 -1.77
C LEU A 483 26.65 58.77 -1.07
N ARG A 484 26.05 57.88 -0.32
CA ARG A 484 26.68 56.75 0.38
C ARG A 484 26.52 55.43 -0.37
N ALA A 485 25.31 55.15 -0.81
CA ALA A 485 24.98 53.93 -1.53
C ALA A 485 23.79 54.12 -2.50
N LEU A 486 23.56 53.16 -3.34
CA LEU A 486 22.32 53.00 -4.13
C LEU A 486 21.71 51.66 -3.80
N GLU A 487 20.43 51.60 -3.52
CA GLU A 487 19.73 50.31 -3.46
C GLU A 487 19.22 49.88 -4.84
N ALA A 488 19.56 48.69 -5.26
CA ALA A 488 19.09 48.08 -6.53
C ALA A 488 17.76 47.39 -6.30
N LEU A 489 16.72 47.92 -6.91
CA LEU A 489 15.36 47.47 -6.78
C LEU A 489 14.86 46.77 -8.04
N LEU A 490 14.53 45.47 -7.94
CA LEU A 490 14.04 44.68 -9.03
C LEU A 490 12.65 45.15 -9.48
N ARG A 491 12.45 45.20 -10.82
CA ARG A 491 11.17 45.53 -11.48
C ARG A 491 10.85 44.45 -12.48
N TRP A 492 9.60 44.02 -12.51
CA TRP A 492 9.10 43.11 -13.52
C TRP A 492 8.06 43.78 -14.41
N GLN A 493 8.36 43.89 -15.67
CA GLN A 493 7.44 44.37 -16.71
C GLN A 493 7.06 43.20 -17.59
N SER A 494 5.97 42.53 -17.23
CA SER A 494 5.47 41.39 -18.00
C SER A 494 4.81 41.87 -19.28
N THR A 495 5.02 41.13 -20.37
CA THR A 495 4.32 41.37 -21.63
C THR A 495 2.83 41.08 -21.54
N GLU A 496 2.42 40.21 -20.62
CA GLU A 496 1.04 39.73 -20.42
C GLU A 496 0.29 40.50 -19.32
N PHE A 497 0.97 40.76 -18.19
CA PHE A 497 0.34 41.36 -17.00
C PHE A 497 0.77 42.82 -16.74
N GLY A 498 1.61 43.41 -17.60
CA GLY A 498 2.13 44.76 -17.38
C GLY A 498 3.13 44.85 -16.21
N ALA A 499 3.13 45.98 -15.51
CA ALA A 499 4.00 46.21 -14.35
C ALA A 499 3.53 45.43 -13.13
N ILE A 500 4.37 44.52 -12.63
CA ILE A 500 4.07 43.66 -11.46
C ILE A 500 4.92 44.10 -10.27
N SER A 501 4.23 44.36 -9.13
CA SER A 501 4.91 44.77 -7.90
C SER A 501 5.80 43.64 -7.33
N PRO A 502 7.01 43.96 -6.81
CA PRO A 502 7.89 43.02 -6.11
C PRO A 502 7.18 42.28 -4.96
N VAL A 503 6.31 42.92 -4.22
CA VAL A 503 5.52 42.32 -3.14
C VAL A 503 4.67 41.13 -3.63
N ARG A 504 4.30 41.09 -4.90
CA ARG A 504 3.51 39.99 -5.48
C ARG A 504 4.37 38.86 -5.99
N PHE A 505 5.51 39.14 -6.65
CA PHE A 505 6.27 38.09 -7.32
C PHE A 505 7.51 37.59 -6.53
N ILE A 506 8.09 38.37 -5.61
CA ILE A 506 9.21 37.91 -4.79
C ILE A 506 8.84 36.71 -3.91
N PRO A 507 7.69 36.70 -3.19
CA PRO A 507 7.29 35.51 -2.46
C PRO A 507 7.11 34.28 -3.33
N ILE A 508 6.57 34.45 -4.54
CA ILE A 508 6.46 33.34 -5.53
C ILE A 508 7.85 32.84 -5.94
N ALA A 509 8.79 33.77 -6.23
CA ALA A 509 10.16 33.41 -6.56
C ALA A 509 10.85 32.62 -5.44
N GLU A 510 10.64 33.04 -4.20
CA GLU A 510 11.19 32.34 -3.01
C GLU A 510 10.60 30.95 -2.87
N GLU A 511 9.29 30.78 -2.87
CA GLU A 511 8.64 29.48 -2.69
C GLU A 511 8.99 28.50 -3.81
N THR A 512 9.14 28.98 -5.05
CA THR A 512 9.45 28.15 -6.22
C THR A 512 10.95 27.93 -6.46
N GLY A 513 11.82 28.61 -5.66
CA GLY A 513 13.27 28.58 -5.84
C GLY A 513 13.79 29.43 -7.01
N LEU A 514 12.90 30.14 -7.73
CA LEU A 514 13.28 31.06 -8.82
C LEU A 514 14.06 32.27 -8.31
N ILE A 515 14.03 32.54 -7.01
CA ILE A 515 14.79 33.64 -6.42
C ILE A 515 16.29 33.48 -6.63
N VAL A 516 16.81 32.27 -6.73
CA VAL A 516 18.25 32.01 -6.98
C VAL A 516 18.70 32.55 -8.36
N PRO A 517 18.12 32.06 -9.49
CA PRO A 517 18.53 32.60 -10.80
C PRO A 517 18.15 34.08 -10.99
N ILE A 518 17.11 34.59 -10.32
CA ILE A 518 16.76 36.01 -10.31
C ILE A 518 17.84 36.82 -9.59
N THR A 519 18.35 36.38 -8.47
CA THR A 519 19.42 37.07 -7.75
C THR A 519 20.73 37.05 -8.52
N ASP A 520 21.08 35.91 -9.15
CA ASP A 520 22.25 35.84 -10.03
C ASP A 520 22.15 36.88 -11.19
N PHE A 521 20.96 37.02 -11.79
CA PHE A 521 20.67 38.07 -12.77
C PHE A 521 20.85 39.48 -12.17
N VAL A 522 20.35 39.74 -10.95
CA VAL A 522 20.49 41.05 -10.28
C VAL A 522 21.98 41.38 -10.09
N ILE A 523 22.75 40.44 -9.56
CA ILE A 523 24.21 40.63 -9.33
C ILE A 523 24.93 40.92 -10.66
N GLU A 524 24.66 40.16 -11.70
CA GLU A 524 25.28 40.39 -13.04
C GLU A 524 24.88 41.75 -13.62
N ALA A 525 23.59 42.12 -13.49
CA ALA A 525 23.10 43.41 -13.97
C ALA A 525 23.72 44.60 -13.20
N VAL A 526 23.89 44.48 -11.89
CA VAL A 526 24.55 45.48 -11.01
C VAL A 526 26.03 45.58 -11.37
N ALA A 527 26.73 44.45 -11.51
CA ALA A 527 28.15 44.44 -11.87
C ALA A 527 28.39 45.08 -13.26
N SER A 528 27.57 44.70 -14.24
CA SER A 528 27.61 45.29 -15.56
C SER A 528 27.36 46.81 -15.55
N GLN A 529 26.38 47.25 -14.72
CA GLN A 529 26.07 48.68 -14.61
C GLN A 529 27.21 49.50 -13.94
N LEU A 530 27.83 48.94 -12.90
CA LEU A 530 29.00 49.55 -12.26
C LEU A 530 30.16 49.67 -13.24
N ASP A 531 30.40 48.66 -14.07
CA ASP A 531 31.43 48.69 -15.11
C ASP A 531 31.16 49.80 -16.17
N VAL A 532 29.90 49.94 -16.61
CA VAL A 532 29.46 51.02 -17.50
C VAL A 532 29.74 52.40 -16.88
N TRP A 533 29.45 52.61 -15.61
CA TRP A 533 29.73 53.88 -14.91
C TRP A 533 31.24 54.11 -14.75
N ARG A 534 32.02 53.09 -14.43
CA ARG A 534 33.48 53.17 -14.34
C ARG A 534 34.12 53.58 -15.69
N GLN A 535 33.69 52.91 -16.78
CA GLN A 535 34.17 53.24 -18.13
C GLN A 535 33.79 54.65 -18.57
N ALA A 536 32.65 55.16 -18.08
CA ALA A 536 32.25 56.55 -18.31
C ALA A 536 32.95 57.58 -17.37
N GLY A 537 33.89 57.13 -16.55
CA GLY A 537 34.59 57.99 -15.59
C GLY A 537 33.72 58.53 -14.45
N LEU A 538 32.59 57.85 -14.18
CA LEU A 538 31.68 58.26 -13.11
C LEU A 538 32.08 57.59 -11.78
N PRO A 539 31.72 58.20 -10.65
CA PRO A 539 31.85 57.54 -9.36
C PRO A 539 31.11 56.20 -9.33
N CYS A 540 31.75 55.17 -8.76
CA CYS A 540 31.12 53.85 -8.52
C CYS A 540 30.68 53.79 -7.04
N PRO A 541 29.41 54.11 -6.74
CA PRO A 541 28.89 54.01 -5.37
C PRO A 541 28.72 52.54 -4.97
N ARG A 542 28.67 52.31 -3.66
CA ARG A 542 28.23 51.00 -3.14
C ARG A 542 26.79 50.72 -3.58
N ILE A 543 26.52 49.50 -4.05
CA ILE A 543 25.16 49.09 -4.42
C ILE A 543 24.67 48.02 -3.45
N ALA A 544 23.54 48.30 -2.82
CA ALA A 544 22.85 47.34 -1.98
C ALA A 544 21.91 46.46 -2.79
N ILE A 545 21.94 45.16 -2.50
CA ILE A 545 21.17 44.14 -3.20
C ILE A 545 20.41 43.30 -2.15
N ASN A 546 19.08 43.20 -2.28
CA ASN A 546 18.24 42.37 -1.46
C ASN A 546 18.54 40.88 -1.72
N CYS A 547 18.78 40.12 -0.64
CA CYS A 547 19.15 38.71 -0.66
C CYS A 547 18.19 37.86 0.15
N SER A 548 17.69 36.77 -0.44
CA SER A 548 16.93 35.75 0.27
C SER A 548 17.86 34.75 1.00
N VAL A 549 17.49 34.31 2.18
CA VAL A 549 18.22 33.28 2.95
C VAL A 549 18.38 31.97 2.17
N GLN A 550 17.52 31.71 1.19
CA GLN A 550 17.61 30.51 0.36
C GLN A 550 18.90 30.42 -0.45
N LEU A 551 19.52 31.55 -0.78
CA LEU A 551 20.80 31.62 -1.49
C LEU A 551 21.95 30.98 -0.70
N PHE A 552 21.86 30.93 0.60
CA PHE A 552 22.91 30.41 1.48
C PHE A 552 22.83 28.89 1.70
N ARG A 553 21.70 28.26 1.30
CA ARG A 553 21.45 26.81 1.56
C ARG A 553 22.34 25.88 0.73
N ASP A 554 22.72 26.28 -0.49
CA ASP A 554 23.52 25.45 -1.41
C ASP A 554 25.03 25.57 -1.22
N GLY A 555 25.47 26.49 -0.38
CA GLY A 555 26.89 26.77 -0.10
C GLY A 555 27.67 27.36 -1.27
N GLN A 556 27.07 27.51 -2.47
CA GLN A 556 27.76 28.00 -3.69
C GLN A 556 27.53 29.46 -3.97
N PHE A 557 26.68 30.13 -3.21
CA PHE A 557 26.33 31.54 -3.46
C PHE A 557 27.55 32.46 -3.42
N ALA A 558 28.43 32.27 -2.43
CA ALA A 558 29.65 33.09 -2.31
C ALA A 558 30.54 32.97 -3.55
N GLU A 559 30.73 31.76 -4.09
CA GLU A 559 31.55 31.55 -5.28
C GLU A 559 30.92 32.17 -6.51
N ARG A 560 29.59 32.04 -6.68
CA ARG A 560 28.87 32.67 -7.80
C ARG A 560 29.00 34.21 -7.75
N LEU A 561 28.69 34.79 -6.57
CA LEU A 561 28.77 36.26 -6.38
C LEU A 561 30.16 36.80 -6.67
N PHE A 562 31.19 36.24 -6.05
CA PHE A 562 32.56 36.71 -6.28
C PHE A 562 33.05 36.42 -7.68
N GLY A 563 32.68 35.30 -8.28
CA GLY A 563 32.99 34.98 -9.68
C GLY A 563 32.41 36.00 -10.66
N ILE A 564 31.22 36.58 -10.36
CA ILE A 564 30.66 37.68 -11.16
C ILE A 564 31.48 38.95 -10.96
N LEU A 565 31.74 39.35 -9.72
CA LEU A 565 32.48 40.58 -9.42
C LEU A 565 33.91 40.55 -9.99
N ASP A 566 34.61 39.44 -9.87
CA ASP A 566 35.96 39.23 -10.39
C ASP A 566 36.00 39.30 -11.93
N ARG A 567 34.99 38.80 -12.64
CA ARG A 567 34.87 38.92 -14.10
C ARG A 567 34.76 40.37 -14.59
N HIS A 568 34.12 41.24 -13.75
CA HIS A 568 33.97 42.66 -14.05
C HIS A 568 35.09 43.52 -13.44
N ASP A 569 36.12 42.91 -12.82
CA ASP A 569 37.22 43.58 -12.14
C ASP A 569 36.73 44.66 -11.15
N LEU A 570 35.70 44.28 -10.33
CA LEU A 570 35.08 45.18 -9.36
C LEU A 570 35.56 44.84 -7.93
N PRO A 571 35.90 45.86 -7.15
CA PRO A 571 36.23 45.62 -5.74
C PRO A 571 35.00 45.12 -4.97
N HIS A 572 35.12 44.05 -4.16
CA HIS A 572 34.00 43.42 -3.48
C HIS A 572 33.23 44.37 -2.56
N ARG A 573 33.91 45.38 -2.01
CA ARG A 573 33.31 46.46 -1.17
C ARG A 573 32.28 47.34 -1.88
N CYS A 574 32.16 47.23 -3.23
CA CYS A 574 31.13 47.96 -3.96
C CYS A 574 29.74 47.31 -3.86
N ILE A 575 29.64 46.13 -3.26
CA ILE A 575 28.36 45.45 -3.02
C ILE A 575 28.04 45.39 -1.52
N GLU A 576 26.80 45.66 -1.19
CA GLU A 576 26.19 45.46 0.10
C GLU A 576 25.07 44.45 -0.07
N LEU A 577 24.97 43.46 0.84
CA LEU A 577 23.90 42.49 0.84
C LEU A 577 22.89 42.86 1.93
N GLU A 578 21.63 43.02 1.57
CA GLU A 578 20.53 43.28 2.47
C GLU A 578 19.73 42.03 2.75
N ILE A 579 19.53 41.67 4.01
CA ILE A 579 18.83 40.45 4.44
C ILE A 579 17.87 40.82 5.55
N THR A 580 16.62 40.41 5.45
CA THR A 580 15.62 40.80 6.46
C THR A 580 15.88 40.15 7.81
N GLU A 581 15.52 40.85 8.88
CA GLU A 581 15.65 40.38 10.27
C GLU A 581 15.06 38.99 10.48
N THR A 582 13.83 38.74 9.98
CA THR A 582 13.12 37.46 10.10
C THR A 582 13.86 36.31 9.43
N GLN A 583 14.46 36.57 8.26
CA GLN A 583 15.23 35.58 7.53
C GLN A 583 16.54 35.20 8.25
N LEU A 584 17.23 36.17 8.88
CA LEU A 584 18.45 35.92 9.65
C LEU A 584 18.16 35.07 10.90
N MET A 585 17.01 35.28 11.53
CA MET A 585 16.62 34.58 12.78
C MET A 585 16.11 33.15 12.52
N ALA A 586 15.86 32.74 11.29
CA ALA A 586 15.40 31.39 10.97
C ALA A 586 16.46 30.30 11.25
N ASP A 587 17.75 30.58 10.97
CA ASP A 587 18.90 29.72 11.31
C ASP A 587 20.14 30.57 11.61
N PRO A 588 20.25 31.17 12.81
CA PRO A 588 21.32 32.13 13.12
C PRO A 588 22.73 31.51 13.03
N LYS A 589 22.88 30.23 13.40
CA LYS A 589 24.20 29.59 13.42
C LYS A 589 24.76 29.41 12.00
N HIS A 590 23.94 28.96 11.08
CA HIS A 590 24.31 28.81 9.68
C HIS A 590 24.62 30.18 9.07
N MET A 591 23.78 31.19 9.33
CA MET A 591 23.93 32.53 8.80
C MET A 591 25.21 33.22 9.32
N ILE A 592 25.57 33.07 10.60
CA ILE A 592 26.85 33.61 11.15
C ILE A 592 28.04 33.08 10.34
N SER A 593 28.09 31.78 10.04
CA SER A 593 29.18 31.18 9.28
C SER A 593 29.20 31.65 7.83
N ALA A 594 28.06 31.66 7.16
CA ALA A 594 27.93 32.03 5.77
C ALA A 594 28.30 33.51 5.54
N LEU A 595 27.71 34.41 6.32
CA LEU A 595 28.00 35.85 6.24
C LEU A 595 29.42 36.19 6.64
N GLY A 596 29.98 35.49 7.63
CA GLY A 596 31.38 35.64 8.02
C GLY A 596 32.36 35.42 6.86
N SER A 597 32.11 34.43 6.03
CA SER A 597 32.90 34.11 4.84
C SER A 597 32.83 35.23 3.77
N LEU A 598 31.66 35.81 3.57
CA LEU A 598 31.43 36.91 2.65
C LEU A 598 32.11 38.19 3.11
N LYS A 599 31.97 38.51 4.39
CA LYS A 599 32.57 39.69 5.01
C LYS A 599 34.11 39.63 5.01
N ALA A 600 34.70 38.45 5.23
CA ALA A 600 36.14 38.21 5.16
C ALA A 600 36.72 38.57 3.80
N ARG A 601 35.92 38.54 2.73
CA ARG A 601 36.29 38.95 1.36
C ARG A 601 35.95 40.43 1.02
N GLY A 602 35.44 41.19 2.01
CA GLY A 602 35.26 42.65 1.91
C GLY A 602 33.86 43.10 1.48
N LEU A 603 32.85 42.24 1.53
CA LEU A 603 31.45 42.61 1.34
C LEU A 603 30.89 43.30 2.58
N THR A 604 29.98 44.25 2.37
CA THR A 604 29.16 44.86 3.43
C THR A 604 27.86 44.09 3.63
N VAL A 605 27.42 43.89 4.82
CA VAL A 605 26.16 43.19 5.17
C VAL A 605 25.24 44.11 5.97
N ALA A 606 24.01 44.27 5.49
CA ALA A 606 22.97 45.06 6.14
C ALA A 606 21.80 44.15 6.60
N VAL A 607 21.26 44.46 7.77
CA VAL A 607 19.99 43.88 8.23
C VAL A 607 18.86 44.81 7.85
N ASP A 608 17.91 44.27 7.07
CA ASP A 608 16.75 45.00 6.58
C ASP A 608 15.49 44.76 7.43
N ASP A 609 14.50 45.67 7.34
CA ASP A 609 13.22 45.64 8.08
C ASP A 609 13.42 45.50 9.59
N PHE A 610 14.47 46.14 10.16
CA PHE A 610 14.82 45.96 11.58
C PHE A 610 13.79 46.55 12.52
N GLY A 611 13.37 45.76 13.50
CA GLY A 611 12.39 46.11 14.54
C GLY A 611 11.00 45.51 14.29
N THR A 612 10.72 44.92 13.15
CA THR A 612 9.44 44.28 12.85
C THR A 612 9.38 42.80 13.32
N GLY A 613 10.53 42.21 13.68
CA GLY A 613 10.68 40.83 14.12
C GLY A 613 11.02 40.67 15.61
N TYR A 614 11.16 39.41 16.05
CA TYR A 614 11.58 39.02 17.38
C TYR A 614 13.11 38.86 17.46
N SER A 615 13.89 39.93 17.45
CA SER A 615 15.34 39.81 17.59
C SER A 615 15.76 39.43 19.01
N SER A 616 16.50 38.31 19.11
CA SER A 616 17.32 38.07 20.28
C SER A 616 18.59 38.94 20.21
N LEU A 617 18.70 39.93 21.07
CA LEU A 617 19.91 40.81 21.18
C LEU A 617 21.21 40.01 21.30
N ALA A 618 21.15 38.79 21.86
CA ALA A 618 22.29 37.92 22.01
C ALA A 618 22.82 37.43 20.63
N TYR A 619 21.94 37.14 19.69
CA TYR A 619 22.31 36.74 18.35
C TYR A 619 22.76 37.92 17.50
N LEU A 620 22.07 39.07 17.61
CA LEU A 620 22.45 40.28 16.88
C LEU A 620 23.91 40.65 17.14
N LYS A 621 24.37 40.57 18.40
CA LYS A 621 25.77 40.82 18.77
C LYS A 621 26.77 39.87 18.10
N SER A 622 26.37 38.64 17.73
CA SER A 622 27.24 37.65 17.14
C SER A 622 27.20 37.62 15.61
N LEU A 623 26.23 38.29 14.99
CA LEU A 623 26.11 38.39 13.55
C LEU A 623 27.22 39.29 12.96
N PRO A 624 27.88 38.84 11.86
CA PRO A 624 28.91 39.65 11.19
C PRO A 624 28.26 40.67 10.23
N ILE A 625 27.58 41.66 10.78
CA ILE A 625 26.87 42.70 10.04
C ILE A 625 27.58 44.06 10.19
N ASP A 626 27.27 45.00 9.31
CA ASP A 626 27.86 46.34 9.23
C ASP A 626 26.79 47.43 9.39
N VAL A 627 25.57 47.17 8.92
CA VAL A 627 24.49 48.16 8.80
C VAL A 627 23.19 47.59 9.35
N ILE A 628 22.40 48.46 10.00
CA ILE A 628 21.00 48.21 10.36
C ILE A 628 20.12 49.24 9.66
N LYS A 629 19.07 48.76 8.95
CA LYS A 629 18.07 49.59 8.30
C LYS A 629 16.79 49.63 9.13
N ILE A 630 16.37 50.83 9.57
CA ILE A 630 15.11 51.04 10.29
C ILE A 630 13.98 50.94 9.29
N ASP A 631 13.04 50.02 9.51
CA ASP A 631 11.89 49.84 8.65
C ASP A 631 11.02 51.09 8.54
N LYS A 632 10.44 51.29 7.36
CA LYS A 632 9.57 52.43 7.06
C LYS A 632 8.42 52.59 8.07
N SER A 633 7.87 51.54 8.64
CA SER A 633 6.76 51.58 9.60
C SER A 633 7.11 52.44 10.86
N PHE A 634 8.37 52.48 11.29
CA PHE A 634 8.83 53.30 12.40
C PHE A 634 9.18 54.75 12.00
N VAL A 635 9.23 55.02 10.70
CA VAL A 635 9.51 56.32 10.14
C VAL A 635 8.22 57.06 9.75
N ASP A 636 7.20 56.34 9.29
CA ASP A 636 5.93 56.91 8.80
C ASP A 636 5.21 57.76 9.88
N GLY A 637 5.14 57.26 11.11
CA GLY A 637 4.51 57.95 12.26
C GLY A 637 5.44 58.82 13.08
N LEU A 638 6.67 59.12 12.58
CA LEU A 638 7.68 59.83 13.34
C LEU A 638 7.29 61.28 13.61
N GLY A 639 7.16 61.61 14.89
CA GLY A 639 6.90 62.97 15.41
C GLY A 639 7.52 63.16 16.77
N PRO A 640 7.60 64.41 17.26
CA PRO A 640 8.10 64.69 18.63
C PRO A 640 7.30 63.90 19.67
N ASP A 641 8.00 63.08 20.47
CA ASP A 641 7.44 62.28 21.56
C ASP A 641 6.45 61.14 21.16
N THR A 642 6.42 60.74 19.89
CA THR A 642 5.64 59.55 19.44
C THR A 642 6.35 58.26 19.84
N GLU A 643 5.60 57.15 19.88
CA GLU A 643 6.20 55.82 20.09
C GLU A 643 7.26 55.51 19.04
N ASP A 644 7.02 55.84 17.78
CA ASP A 644 7.95 55.64 16.66
C ASP A 644 9.25 56.42 16.84
N PHE A 645 9.18 57.62 17.45
CA PHE A 645 10.39 58.38 17.79
C PHE A 645 11.21 57.69 18.89
N LEU A 646 10.54 57.13 19.89
CA LEU A 646 11.22 56.38 20.95
C LEU A 646 11.84 55.08 20.44
N PHE A 647 11.16 54.35 19.55
CA PHE A 647 11.67 53.16 18.90
C PHE A 647 12.84 53.47 17.98
N SER A 648 12.71 54.45 17.10
CA SER A 648 13.80 54.85 16.19
C SER A 648 15.05 55.28 16.98
N ARG A 649 14.88 56.04 18.08
CA ARG A 649 15.98 56.42 18.99
C ARG A 649 16.64 55.18 19.63
N ALA A 650 15.85 54.23 20.08
CA ALA A 650 16.37 52.99 20.67
C ALA A 650 17.17 52.17 19.67
N ILE A 651 16.68 52.01 18.41
CA ILE A 651 17.36 51.29 17.33
C ILE A 651 18.67 51.98 16.98
N ILE A 652 18.68 53.31 16.79
CA ILE A 652 19.90 54.09 16.50
C ILE A 652 20.94 53.93 17.61
N SER A 653 20.52 54.05 18.86
CA SER A 653 21.41 53.91 20.01
C SER A 653 21.97 52.47 20.11
N LEU A 654 21.16 51.47 19.83
CA LEU A 654 21.58 50.06 19.80
C LEU A 654 22.61 49.82 18.69
N GLY A 655 22.31 50.25 17.44
CA GLY A 655 23.21 50.11 16.30
C GLY A 655 24.59 50.70 16.60
N HIS A 656 24.65 51.92 17.08
CA HIS A 656 25.90 52.58 17.46
C HIS A 656 26.63 51.88 18.62
N SER A 657 25.88 51.37 19.61
CA SER A 657 26.49 50.60 20.72
C SER A 657 27.13 49.29 20.25
N LEU A 658 26.69 48.75 19.11
CA LEU A 658 27.25 47.58 18.49
C LEU A 658 28.30 47.91 17.41
N GLY A 659 28.57 49.21 17.16
CA GLY A 659 29.52 49.68 16.14
C GLY A 659 29.00 49.58 14.72
N LEU A 660 27.67 49.59 14.53
CA LEU A 660 27.00 49.47 13.24
C LEU A 660 26.56 50.84 12.73
N GLU A 661 26.55 51.03 11.38
CA GLU A 661 25.90 52.16 10.73
C GLU A 661 24.36 51.95 10.75
N VAL A 662 23.62 53.05 10.88
CA VAL A 662 22.16 53.03 10.93
C VAL A 662 21.57 53.81 9.76
N VAL A 663 20.72 53.18 8.99
CA VAL A 663 19.98 53.74 7.86
C VAL A 663 18.51 53.89 8.23
N ALA A 664 17.90 55.03 7.91
CA ALA A 664 16.45 55.19 8.02
C ALA A 664 15.80 55.10 6.64
N GLU A 665 14.83 54.23 6.52
CA GLU A 665 14.06 54.04 5.29
C GLU A 665 12.74 54.84 5.28
N GLY A 666 12.20 55.04 4.08
CA GLY A 666 10.90 55.68 3.92
C GLY A 666 10.83 57.13 4.36
N VAL A 667 11.97 57.86 4.38
CA VAL A 667 11.98 59.28 4.72
C VAL A 667 11.29 60.08 3.62
N GLU A 668 10.10 60.62 3.92
CA GLU A 668 9.27 61.37 2.95
C GLU A 668 9.16 62.85 3.28
N THR A 669 9.27 63.23 4.57
CA THR A 669 9.07 64.63 5.00
C THR A 669 10.34 65.28 5.58
N GLY A 670 10.38 66.61 5.54
CA GLY A 670 11.47 67.39 6.18
C GLY A 670 11.54 67.20 7.68
N LEU A 671 10.41 67.01 8.35
CA LEU A 671 10.33 66.73 9.81
C LEU A 671 11.00 65.37 10.14
N GLN A 672 10.63 64.30 9.44
CA GLN A 672 11.23 62.98 9.64
C GLN A 672 12.75 63.05 9.49
N TYR A 673 13.24 63.65 8.40
CA TYR A 673 14.68 63.83 8.17
C TYR A 673 15.36 64.57 9.30
N THR A 674 14.77 65.70 9.79
CA THR A 674 15.33 66.49 10.85
C THR A 674 15.44 65.73 12.17
N LEU A 675 14.37 65.04 12.55
CA LEU A 675 14.33 64.26 13.79
C LEU A 675 15.33 63.11 13.76
N LEU A 676 15.36 62.31 12.66
CA LEU A 676 16.31 61.21 12.52
C LEU A 676 17.76 61.66 12.52
N ARG A 677 18.05 62.78 11.89
CA ARG A 677 19.38 63.38 11.89
C ARG A 677 19.78 63.86 13.30
N GLU A 678 18.86 64.46 14.10
CA GLU A 678 19.10 64.84 15.47
C GLU A 678 19.31 63.60 16.37
N LEU A 679 18.60 62.53 16.13
CA LEU A 679 18.81 61.25 16.83
C LEU A 679 20.15 60.59 16.49
N GLY A 680 20.85 61.09 15.46
CA GLY A 680 22.15 60.61 15.11
C GLY A 680 22.16 59.55 14.03
N CYS A 681 21.05 59.31 13.30
CA CYS A 681 21.01 58.40 12.19
C CYS A 681 22.09 58.74 11.15
N ASP A 682 22.76 57.71 10.55
CA ASP A 682 23.93 57.90 9.69
C ASP A 682 23.57 58.12 8.21
N GLU A 683 22.58 57.37 7.73
CA GLU A 683 22.16 57.44 6.34
C GLU A 683 20.60 57.46 6.24
N PHE A 684 20.13 58.02 5.15
CA PHE A 684 18.72 58.27 4.90
C PHE A 684 18.34 57.88 3.48
N GLN A 685 17.21 57.20 3.37
CA GLN A 685 16.60 56.77 2.11
C GLN A 685 15.11 57.08 2.10
N GLY A 686 14.59 57.58 0.97
CA GLY A 686 13.15 57.83 0.84
C GLY A 686 12.81 58.81 -0.28
N TYR A 687 11.51 59.01 -0.46
CA TYR A 687 10.97 59.84 -1.55
C TYR A 687 11.25 61.35 -1.36
N ARG A 688 11.65 61.76 -0.17
CA ARG A 688 12.14 63.12 0.04
C ARG A 688 13.36 63.44 -0.84
N PHE A 689 14.19 62.44 -1.09
CA PHE A 689 15.43 62.66 -1.85
C PHE A 689 15.22 62.35 -3.33
N ASP A 690 14.84 61.12 -3.63
CA ASP A 690 14.40 60.67 -4.94
C ASP A 690 13.56 59.39 -4.87
N ARG A 691 12.67 59.24 -5.83
CA ARG A 691 12.06 57.94 -6.10
C ARG A 691 13.10 57.04 -6.77
N PRO A 692 12.86 55.70 -6.82
CA PRO A 692 13.73 54.80 -7.57
C PRO A 692 13.86 55.24 -9.04
N LEU A 693 15.10 55.42 -9.51
CA LEU A 693 15.46 55.96 -10.83
C LEU A 693 16.07 54.88 -11.69
N VAL A 694 15.92 55.02 -13.03
CA VAL A 694 16.62 54.17 -13.99
C VAL A 694 18.11 54.52 -14.03
N ALA A 695 18.97 53.58 -14.43
CA ALA A 695 20.44 53.75 -14.46
C ALA A 695 20.94 54.98 -15.23
N SER A 696 20.25 55.36 -16.32
CA SER A 696 20.58 56.56 -17.09
C SER A 696 20.35 57.87 -16.31
N ALA A 697 19.26 57.93 -15.50
CA ALA A 697 19.00 59.11 -14.65
C ALA A 697 20.02 59.17 -13.50
N ILE A 698 20.38 58.03 -12.88
CA ILE A 698 21.47 57.98 -11.89
C ILE A 698 22.79 58.50 -12.52
N ALA A 699 23.15 58.03 -13.74
CA ALA A 699 24.35 58.51 -14.41
C ALA A 699 24.35 60.01 -14.66
N GLY A 700 23.17 60.64 -14.92
CA GLY A 700 23.00 62.08 -14.99
C GLY A 700 23.39 62.77 -13.67
N LYS A 701 22.78 62.32 -12.57
CA LYS A 701 23.03 62.85 -11.22
C LYS A 701 24.49 62.63 -10.76
N LEU A 702 25.09 61.47 -11.06
CA LEU A 702 26.51 61.22 -10.77
C LEU A 702 27.43 62.20 -11.50
N ARG A 703 27.13 62.62 -12.74
CA ARG A 703 27.86 63.67 -13.44
C ARG A 703 27.71 65.07 -12.77
N GLU A 704 26.51 65.41 -12.39
CA GLU A 704 26.21 66.68 -11.71
C GLU A 704 26.90 66.80 -10.32
N MET A 705 27.07 65.68 -9.61
CA MET A 705 27.78 65.64 -8.32
C MET A 705 29.22 66.14 -8.45
N GLY A 706 29.91 65.82 -9.51
CA GLY A 706 31.30 66.17 -9.70
C GLY A 706 32.19 65.80 -8.52
N SER A 707 33.12 66.72 -8.15
CA SER A 707 34.02 66.52 -7.01
C SER A 707 33.36 66.78 -5.63
N SER A 708 32.12 67.32 -5.58
CA SER A 708 31.45 67.64 -4.32
C SER A 708 30.85 66.42 -3.61
N LEU A 709 30.67 65.30 -4.28
CA LEU A 709 29.99 64.06 -3.82
C LEU A 709 28.60 64.30 -3.22
N ARG A 710 28.02 65.51 -3.34
CA ARG A 710 26.68 65.82 -2.87
C ARG A 710 25.65 65.42 -3.91
N TRP A 711 24.59 64.73 -3.47
CA TRP A 711 23.49 64.34 -4.32
C TRP A 711 22.67 65.58 -4.75
N PRO A 712 22.44 65.72 -6.04
CA PRO A 712 21.63 66.84 -6.52
C PRO A 712 20.19 66.66 -6.04
N GLN A 713 19.67 67.59 -5.23
CA GLN A 713 18.29 67.53 -4.75
C GLN A 713 17.34 67.70 -5.95
N ALA A 714 16.27 66.93 -5.99
CA ALA A 714 15.18 67.19 -6.91
C ALA A 714 14.64 68.61 -6.59
N CYS A 715 14.47 69.47 -7.61
CA CYS A 715 13.76 70.74 -7.41
C CYS A 715 12.45 70.47 -6.72
N GLU A 716 12.20 71.07 -5.58
CA GLU A 716 10.91 71.06 -4.93
C GLU A 716 9.87 71.51 -5.95
N VAL A 717 9.05 70.60 -6.44
CA VAL A 717 7.79 70.98 -7.09
C VAL A 717 6.89 71.43 -5.93
N VAL A 718 6.69 72.74 -5.83
CA VAL A 718 5.81 73.45 -4.89
C VAL A 718 4.38 72.87 -4.97
#